data_8224f262f8e57e5a0af9f75b1dbf914b
#
_entry.id   8224f262f8e57e5a0af9f75b1dbf914b
#
_cell.length_a   1.000
_cell.length_b   1.000
_cell.length_c   1.000
_cell.angle_alpha   90.00
_cell.angle_beta   90.00
_cell.angle_gamma   90.00
#
_symmetry.space_group_name_H-M   'P 1'
#
loop_
_entity.id
_entity.type
_entity.pdbx_description
1 polymer ?
#
loop_
_entity_poly.entity_id
_entity_poly.type
_entity_poly.pdbx_seq_one_letter_code
_entity_poly.pdbx_strand_id
1 'polypeptide(L)'
;MMLNLSLFPSHLRNLRERGLTETTIARAGIRSCDGTSIKRRIYGRDSRKSVPFDGFEIPYYDLAGEPMLDQQATPIVRYRMITPNTSECPKYLARVGSHHGLYIPPNLREILDDKLIVTEGELKSLKATQEGFATVGIPGVWQWADPAQRPLDSDERRPMGTDTPILPDLARLCEGRIVYVIADSDGADKPQVRRAMETLARAIKAQTSARQVCFAFAQAEAHEGKLGIDDLLCLSGGRERLESLLAQARPIDQPYGLKVDPRRYNLSQDGIFRVRYQKDVGHQADHSSPIADRPIFPELRGVDVAAGATYYKLTWADSQRQMKSAWIPDRATNSREVLLSLDDAPISLGRLNGLTDFLADAKGYIQAPTVRISTKTGWVGHGQERRFVLPGDPLVECIGRGGERAGTVGGFSEGLRILADLGTLGFTALSVAGLCAAGPASRLLRKRNPVLGLVAESSLGKGTAASFGLAIWGHPAQMTVPAGSTVKGLQDLSIGSPDLPTFADELQQLLKVEPRRVEDLLYYLANGQRRVTSSKAQEAVGGERRYGIGLYAAEESVAHALQLGAQFRVFELAGAPMPSEVCATRIQGITRSHYGVIGPLLAEIYTADQATIPERIEAIARKLREAHPGLKGDDPYSIAFVEFGLESLARATKVDLSATAVSEWLAESVAAQRKEAIDRHLAAWQALLDTIMGVCGEFGSVGITIQGGTYLAWRGEEAANASGGLEINPKSPLVEAALRPYGGGSCARVWANRGWIERQGADLKIKRRQSGKELRVWRVTAAGMAAGGYSPCSPSTRNAETLSLRGL
;
A
#
# COMPACT_ATOMS: atom_id res chain seq x y z
N MET A 1 34.14 -38.59 -21.49
CA MET A 1 33.50 -38.96 -22.77
C MET A 1 32.61 -37.80 -23.20
N MET A 2 33.01 -36.97 -24.20
CA MET A 2 32.15 -35.89 -24.65
C MET A 2 30.92 -36.49 -25.33
N LEU A 3 29.74 -36.20 -24.81
CA LEU A 3 28.49 -36.55 -25.44
C LEU A 3 28.38 -35.79 -26.77
N ASN A 4 28.37 -36.52 -27.88
CA ASN A 4 28.21 -35.92 -29.20
C ASN A 4 26.76 -35.52 -29.43
N LEU A 5 26.38 -34.30 -28.96
CA LEU A 5 25.05 -33.76 -29.11
C LEU A 5 24.88 -33.24 -30.54
N SER A 6 23.95 -33.79 -31.29
CA SER A 6 23.56 -33.30 -32.62
C SER A 6 22.69 -32.04 -32.52
N LEU A 7 23.20 -30.99 -31.83
CA LEU A 7 22.50 -29.75 -31.58
C LEU A 7 23.24 -28.52 -32.13
N PHE A 8 22.51 -27.59 -32.72
CA PHE A 8 23.06 -26.29 -33.08
C PHE A 8 23.38 -25.51 -31.80
N PRO A 9 24.41 -24.66 -31.78
CA PRO A 9 24.82 -23.92 -30.59
C PRO A 9 23.69 -23.08 -29.95
N SER A 10 22.81 -22.49 -30.77
CA SER A 10 21.65 -21.72 -30.33
C SER A 10 20.59 -22.59 -29.61
N HIS A 11 20.39 -23.79 -30.12
CA HIS A 11 19.43 -24.75 -29.54
C HIS A 11 19.95 -25.31 -28.22
N LEU A 12 21.24 -25.65 -28.15
CA LEU A 12 21.86 -26.08 -26.91
C LEU A 12 21.82 -25.00 -25.85
N ARG A 13 22.09 -23.74 -26.23
CA ARG A 13 21.96 -22.60 -25.31
C ARG A 13 20.53 -22.48 -24.75
N ASN A 14 19.51 -22.54 -25.59
CA ASN A 14 18.11 -22.47 -25.16
C ASN A 14 17.73 -23.59 -24.18
N LEU A 15 18.23 -24.81 -24.37
CA LEU A 15 18.00 -25.92 -23.47
C LEU A 15 18.75 -25.77 -22.13
N ARG A 16 19.98 -25.22 -22.17
CA ARG A 16 20.75 -24.90 -20.96
C ARG A 16 20.14 -23.77 -20.15
N GLU A 17 19.61 -22.72 -20.79
CA GLU A 17 18.88 -21.64 -20.14
C GLU A 17 17.67 -22.13 -19.37
N ARG A 18 17.10 -23.30 -19.75
CA ARG A 18 16.03 -24.02 -19.04
C ARG A 18 16.54 -24.99 -17.98
N GLY A 19 17.85 -24.92 -17.66
CA GLY A 19 18.49 -25.74 -16.65
C GLY A 19 18.64 -27.21 -17.02
N LEU A 20 18.52 -27.60 -18.30
CA LEU A 20 18.72 -28.97 -18.73
C LEU A 20 20.21 -29.28 -18.90
N THR A 21 20.65 -30.42 -18.34
CA THR A 21 22.01 -30.92 -18.51
C THR A 21 22.18 -31.64 -19.87
N GLU A 22 23.40 -31.65 -20.37
CA GLU A 22 23.73 -32.35 -21.62
C GLU A 22 23.40 -33.85 -21.57
N THR A 23 23.59 -34.49 -20.42
CA THR A 23 23.20 -35.86 -20.18
C THR A 23 21.70 -36.07 -20.34
N THR A 24 20.88 -35.17 -19.76
CA THR A 24 19.42 -35.23 -19.88
C THR A 24 18.97 -35.01 -21.32
N ILE A 25 19.56 -34.03 -22.01
CA ILE A 25 19.28 -33.71 -23.42
C ILE A 25 19.60 -34.93 -24.32
N ALA A 26 20.77 -35.56 -24.10
CA ALA A 26 21.19 -36.73 -24.86
C ALA A 26 20.28 -37.92 -24.64
N ARG A 27 19.90 -38.22 -23.38
CA ARG A 27 18.97 -39.28 -23.03
C ARG A 27 17.58 -39.07 -23.63
N ALA A 28 17.12 -37.82 -23.64
CA ALA A 28 15.83 -37.46 -24.25
C ALA A 28 15.86 -37.55 -25.79
N GLY A 29 17.01 -37.81 -26.41
CA GLY A 29 17.15 -37.91 -27.85
C GLY A 29 16.87 -36.61 -28.61
N ILE A 30 16.98 -35.46 -27.95
CA ILE A 30 16.71 -34.15 -28.54
C ILE A 30 17.80 -33.82 -29.58
N ARG A 31 17.39 -33.43 -30.80
CA ARG A 31 18.30 -33.11 -31.92
C ARG A 31 17.83 -31.86 -32.64
N SER A 32 18.80 -31.09 -33.16
CA SER A 32 18.46 -29.99 -34.04
C SER A 32 17.96 -30.45 -35.39
N CYS A 33 17.03 -29.70 -35.92
CA CYS A 33 16.44 -29.94 -37.22
C CYS A 33 16.24 -28.62 -37.95
N ASP A 34 16.73 -28.54 -39.19
CA ASP A 34 16.52 -27.36 -40.02
C ASP A 34 15.07 -27.27 -40.52
N GLY A 35 14.63 -26.07 -40.83
CA GLY A 35 13.24 -25.80 -41.24
C GLY A 35 12.78 -26.58 -42.47
N THR A 36 13.71 -26.89 -43.43
CA THR A 36 13.41 -27.67 -44.59
C THR A 36 13.10 -29.16 -44.23
N SER A 37 13.92 -29.71 -43.34
CA SER A 37 13.75 -31.05 -42.83
C SER A 37 12.47 -31.18 -42.00
N ILE A 38 12.17 -30.17 -41.13
CA ILE A 38 10.92 -30.10 -40.38
C ILE A 38 9.70 -30.05 -41.34
N LYS A 39 9.74 -29.16 -42.35
CA LYS A 39 8.71 -29.07 -43.39
C LYS A 39 8.44 -30.40 -44.04
N ARG A 40 9.49 -31.09 -44.53
CA ARG A 40 9.38 -32.39 -45.19
C ARG A 40 8.68 -33.42 -44.30
N ARG A 41 9.05 -33.47 -43.04
CA ARG A 41 8.51 -34.44 -42.07
C ARG A 41 7.07 -34.13 -41.65
N ILE A 42 6.69 -32.87 -41.54
CA ILE A 42 5.36 -32.43 -41.10
C ILE A 42 4.36 -32.46 -42.27
N TYR A 43 4.71 -31.87 -43.40
CA TYR A 43 3.80 -31.59 -44.52
C TYR A 43 4.06 -32.40 -45.79
N GLY A 44 5.16 -33.18 -45.82
CA GLY A 44 5.55 -33.88 -47.03
C GLY A 44 6.41 -33.03 -47.99
N ARG A 45 7.01 -33.68 -49.00
CA ARG A 45 7.94 -33.07 -49.97
C ARG A 45 7.24 -32.01 -50.84
N ASP A 46 6.01 -32.28 -51.24
CA ASP A 46 5.30 -31.50 -52.25
C ASP A 46 4.42 -30.37 -51.67
N SER A 47 4.49 -30.19 -50.34
CA SER A 47 3.69 -29.13 -49.70
C SER A 47 4.15 -27.74 -50.06
N ARG A 48 3.20 -26.84 -50.33
CA ARG A 48 3.47 -25.42 -50.52
C ARG A 48 3.67 -24.64 -49.19
N LYS A 49 3.41 -25.28 -48.05
CA LYS A 49 3.61 -24.65 -46.74
C LYS A 49 5.08 -24.44 -46.48
N SER A 50 5.45 -23.39 -45.76
CA SER A 50 6.80 -23.06 -45.36
C SER A 50 7.00 -23.25 -43.86
N VAL A 51 8.19 -23.69 -43.45
CA VAL A 51 8.70 -23.67 -42.09
C VAL A 51 9.99 -22.85 -42.14
N PRO A 52 9.91 -21.54 -41.91
CA PRO A 52 11.02 -20.61 -42.18
C PRO A 52 12.14 -20.67 -41.14
N PHE A 53 11.96 -21.41 -40.07
CA PHE A 53 12.86 -21.40 -38.91
C PHE A 53 13.34 -22.81 -38.56
N ASP A 54 14.52 -22.89 -38.00
CA ASP A 54 15.05 -24.11 -37.40
C ASP A 54 14.41 -24.38 -36.02
N GLY A 55 14.44 -25.62 -35.61
CA GLY A 55 13.96 -26.07 -34.34
C GLY A 55 14.70 -27.32 -33.87
N PHE A 56 14.28 -27.88 -32.77
CA PHE A 56 14.75 -29.18 -32.34
C PHE A 56 13.58 -30.13 -32.16
N GLU A 57 13.83 -31.40 -32.50
CA GLU A 57 12.88 -32.46 -32.32
C GLU A 57 12.94 -33.02 -30.89
N ILE A 58 11.79 -33.36 -30.34
CA ILE A 58 11.57 -33.95 -29.04
C ILE A 58 10.87 -35.29 -29.29
N PRO A 59 11.59 -36.42 -29.22
CA PRO A 59 11.00 -37.77 -29.39
C PRO A 59 10.08 -38.13 -28.22
N TYR A 60 9.07 -38.91 -28.50
CA TYR A 60 8.17 -39.50 -27.50
C TYR A 60 8.47 -40.97 -27.31
N TYR A 61 8.43 -41.39 -26.06
CA TYR A 61 8.71 -42.78 -25.64
C TYR A 61 7.51 -43.33 -24.89
N ASP A 62 7.30 -44.65 -25.04
CA ASP A 62 6.30 -45.36 -24.26
C ASP A 62 6.80 -45.71 -22.84
N LEU A 63 5.96 -46.38 -22.05
CA LEU A 63 6.32 -46.85 -20.72
C LEU A 63 7.45 -47.88 -20.71
N ALA A 64 7.72 -48.56 -21.83
CA ALA A 64 8.84 -49.45 -22.02
C ALA A 64 10.15 -48.76 -22.41
N GLY A 65 10.09 -47.42 -22.76
CA GLY A 65 11.18 -46.59 -23.22
C GLY A 65 11.55 -46.82 -24.66
N GLU A 66 10.64 -47.46 -25.36
CA GLU A 66 10.74 -47.60 -26.80
C GLU A 66 10.13 -46.38 -27.49
N PRO A 67 10.64 -45.94 -28.67
CA PRO A 67 10.05 -44.84 -29.42
C PRO A 67 8.56 -45.13 -29.73
N MET A 68 7.70 -44.19 -29.36
CA MET A 68 6.28 -44.25 -29.75
C MET A 68 6.18 -44.13 -31.27
N LEU A 69 5.40 -44.98 -31.87
CA LEU A 69 5.18 -44.99 -33.33
C LEU A 69 3.74 -44.59 -33.65
N ASP A 70 3.60 -43.83 -34.75
CA ASP A 70 2.26 -43.54 -35.31
C ASP A 70 1.70 -44.74 -36.07
N GLN A 71 0.48 -44.60 -36.60
CA GLN A 71 -0.19 -45.65 -37.39
C GLN A 71 0.59 -46.07 -38.64
N GLN A 72 1.59 -45.36 -39.07
CA GLN A 72 2.46 -45.60 -40.21
C GLN A 72 3.85 -46.10 -39.75
N ALA A 73 3.99 -46.59 -38.53
CA ALA A 73 5.22 -47.05 -37.92
C ALA A 73 6.36 -45.97 -37.95
N THR A 74 6.01 -44.69 -37.92
CA THR A 74 6.96 -43.60 -37.87
C THR A 74 7.09 -43.07 -36.42
N PRO A 75 8.31 -42.83 -35.90
CA PRO A 75 8.47 -42.29 -34.57
C PRO A 75 7.71 -40.94 -34.38
N ILE A 76 6.98 -40.87 -33.29
CA ILE A 76 6.26 -39.66 -32.87
C ILE A 76 7.26 -38.70 -32.32
N VAL A 77 7.35 -37.53 -32.95
CA VAL A 77 8.22 -36.43 -32.52
C VAL A 77 7.46 -35.11 -32.58
N ARG A 78 7.80 -34.20 -31.67
CA ARG A 78 7.30 -32.82 -31.69
C ARG A 78 8.47 -31.86 -31.94
N TYR A 79 8.27 -30.87 -32.76
CA TYR A 79 9.30 -29.87 -33.08
C TYR A 79 9.05 -28.61 -32.27
N ARG A 80 10.06 -28.18 -31.54
CA ARG A 80 10.04 -26.86 -30.89
C ARG A 80 10.82 -25.87 -31.71
N MET A 81 10.16 -24.81 -32.15
CA MET A 81 10.76 -23.73 -32.91
C MET A 81 11.43 -22.73 -31.98
N ILE A 82 12.61 -22.21 -32.37
CA ILE A 82 13.34 -21.16 -31.66
C ILE A 82 13.10 -19.82 -32.35
N THR A 83 11.87 -19.36 -32.28
CA THR A 83 11.45 -18.10 -32.90
C THR A 83 10.27 -17.50 -32.16
N PRO A 84 9.94 -16.23 -32.39
CA PRO A 84 8.70 -15.66 -31.88
C PRO A 84 7.49 -16.53 -32.25
N ASN A 85 6.63 -16.77 -31.29
CA ASN A 85 5.36 -17.47 -31.51
C ASN A 85 4.43 -16.55 -32.30
N THR A 86 4.30 -16.78 -33.59
CA THR A 86 3.43 -16.01 -34.51
C THR A 86 2.35 -16.91 -35.08
N SER A 87 1.33 -16.30 -35.67
CA SER A 87 0.27 -17.04 -36.38
C SER A 87 0.83 -17.84 -37.57
N GLU A 88 1.96 -17.41 -38.16
CA GLU A 88 2.62 -18.06 -39.29
C GLU A 88 3.56 -19.20 -38.87
N CYS A 89 4.12 -19.12 -37.64
CA CYS A 89 5.01 -20.15 -37.12
C CYS A 89 4.73 -20.38 -35.63
N PRO A 90 3.88 -21.35 -35.27
CA PRO A 90 3.60 -21.73 -33.90
C PRO A 90 4.87 -22.24 -33.21
N LYS A 91 4.97 -22.00 -31.91
CA LYS A 91 6.11 -22.41 -31.07
C LYS A 91 6.39 -23.91 -31.12
N TYR A 92 5.36 -24.71 -31.30
CA TYR A 92 5.43 -26.16 -31.43
C TYR A 92 4.74 -26.62 -32.72
N LEU A 93 5.38 -27.50 -33.43
CA LEU A 93 4.86 -28.14 -34.62
C LEU A 93 4.91 -29.67 -34.49
N ALA A 94 3.96 -30.33 -35.14
CA ALA A 94 3.85 -31.76 -35.17
C ALA A 94 3.36 -32.25 -36.52
N ARG A 95 3.58 -33.52 -36.85
CA ARG A 95 3.10 -34.11 -38.10
C ARG A 95 1.57 -34.06 -38.13
N VAL A 96 1.03 -33.62 -39.28
CA VAL A 96 -0.42 -33.60 -39.48
C VAL A 96 -1.00 -35.01 -39.33
N GLY A 97 -2.01 -35.16 -38.49
CA GLY A 97 -2.65 -36.44 -38.19
C GLY A 97 -1.93 -37.34 -37.17
N SER A 98 -0.76 -36.90 -36.65
CA SER A 98 -0.15 -37.61 -35.53
C SER A 98 -0.82 -37.18 -34.21
N HIS A 99 -1.21 -38.14 -33.40
CA HIS A 99 -1.68 -37.93 -32.05
C HIS A 99 -0.52 -38.10 -31.11
N HIS A 100 -0.17 -37.03 -30.39
CA HIS A 100 0.87 -37.07 -29.36
C HIS A 100 0.23 -37.66 -28.10
N GLY A 101 0.81 -38.72 -27.62
CA GLY A 101 0.46 -39.29 -26.33
C GLY A 101 1.00 -38.47 -25.16
N LEU A 102 1.08 -39.10 -24.03
CA LEU A 102 1.75 -38.52 -22.86
C LEU A 102 3.26 -38.40 -23.14
N TYR A 103 3.88 -37.30 -22.79
CA TYR A 103 5.32 -37.17 -22.80
C TYR A 103 5.90 -37.83 -21.55
N ILE A 104 6.64 -38.89 -21.70
CA ILE A 104 7.29 -39.65 -20.64
C ILE A 104 8.80 -39.41 -20.73
N PRO A 105 9.41 -38.67 -19.77
CA PRO A 105 10.86 -38.51 -19.74
C PRO A 105 11.58 -39.86 -19.63
N PRO A 106 12.66 -40.10 -20.38
CA PRO A 106 13.33 -41.43 -20.42
C PRO A 106 13.85 -41.92 -19.06
N ASN A 107 14.20 -40.97 -18.17
CA ASN A 107 14.67 -41.28 -16.81
C ASN A 107 13.56 -41.40 -15.77
N LEU A 108 12.29 -41.32 -16.14
CA LEU A 108 11.16 -41.43 -15.22
C LEU A 108 11.19 -42.77 -14.45
N ARG A 109 11.60 -43.89 -15.09
CA ARG A 109 11.66 -45.21 -14.49
C ARG A 109 12.72 -45.33 -13.38
N GLU A 110 13.71 -44.49 -13.38
CA GLU A 110 14.78 -44.48 -12.38
C GLU A 110 14.30 -43.85 -11.04
N ILE A 111 13.13 -43.20 -11.06
CA ILE A 111 12.58 -42.53 -9.90
C ILE A 111 11.52 -43.38 -9.24
N LEU A 112 11.89 -43.98 -8.11
CA LEU A 112 11.02 -44.79 -7.28
C LEU A 112 10.29 -43.88 -6.27
N ASP A 113 9.27 -43.11 -6.74
CA ASP A 113 8.45 -42.25 -5.89
C ASP A 113 6.98 -42.66 -6.01
N ASP A 114 6.26 -42.62 -4.91
CA ASP A 114 4.82 -42.83 -4.87
C ASP A 114 4.04 -41.56 -5.29
N LYS A 115 4.73 -40.48 -5.62
CA LYS A 115 4.21 -39.22 -6.14
C LYS A 115 4.42 -39.12 -7.64
N LEU A 116 3.45 -38.58 -8.35
CA LEU A 116 3.55 -38.30 -9.78
C LEU A 116 3.10 -36.86 -10.04
N ILE A 117 3.92 -36.07 -10.72
CA ILE A 117 3.56 -34.75 -11.19
C ILE A 117 3.10 -34.84 -12.65
N VAL A 118 1.97 -34.23 -12.95
CA VAL A 118 1.45 -34.02 -14.31
C VAL A 118 1.46 -32.55 -14.62
N THR A 119 2.19 -32.12 -15.67
CA THR A 119 2.31 -30.71 -16.05
C THR A 119 2.16 -30.53 -17.56
N GLU A 120 1.95 -29.29 -18.01
CA GLU A 120 1.92 -28.97 -19.44
C GLU A 120 3.35 -28.77 -19.97
N GLY A 121 3.73 -29.57 -20.98
CA GLY A 121 4.94 -29.39 -21.76
C GLY A 121 6.04 -30.38 -21.47
N GLU A 122 6.78 -30.71 -22.54
CA GLU A 122 7.81 -31.72 -22.54
C GLU A 122 9.06 -31.32 -21.74
N LEU A 123 9.53 -30.08 -21.96
CA LEU A 123 10.77 -29.59 -21.32
C LEU A 123 10.61 -29.38 -19.82
N LYS A 124 9.39 -29.02 -19.37
CA LYS A 124 9.07 -28.86 -17.96
C LYS A 124 9.13 -30.20 -17.23
N SER A 125 8.49 -31.25 -17.81
CA SER A 125 8.54 -32.59 -17.23
C SER A 125 9.94 -33.14 -17.27
N LEU A 126 10.72 -32.91 -18.34
CA LEU A 126 12.09 -33.35 -18.46
C LEU A 126 13.00 -32.69 -17.40
N LYS A 127 12.87 -31.36 -17.16
CA LYS A 127 13.60 -30.64 -16.11
C LYS A 127 13.23 -31.17 -14.71
N ALA A 128 11.96 -31.31 -14.42
CA ALA A 128 11.53 -31.83 -13.12
C ALA A 128 12.02 -33.24 -12.86
N THR A 129 12.00 -34.10 -13.88
CA THR A 129 12.51 -35.50 -13.77
C THR A 129 14.03 -35.51 -13.62
N GLN A 130 14.75 -34.57 -14.26
CA GLN A 130 16.20 -34.40 -14.03
C GLN A 130 16.51 -34.10 -12.56
N GLU A 131 15.67 -33.30 -11.92
CA GLU A 131 15.80 -32.93 -10.50
C GLU A 131 15.26 -34.01 -9.54
N GLY A 132 14.85 -35.18 -10.05
CA GLY A 132 14.42 -36.28 -9.24
C GLY A 132 12.93 -36.31 -8.89
N PHE A 133 12.10 -35.46 -9.50
CA PHE A 133 10.66 -35.53 -9.33
C PHE A 133 10.01 -36.37 -10.43
N ALA A 134 9.30 -37.42 -10.10
CA ALA A 134 8.58 -38.21 -11.08
C ALA A 134 7.51 -37.35 -11.78
N THR A 135 7.80 -36.98 -13.03
CA THR A 135 6.98 -35.98 -13.75
C THR A 135 6.72 -36.41 -15.18
N VAL A 136 5.47 -36.23 -15.64
CA VAL A 136 5.06 -36.45 -17.03
C VAL A 136 4.47 -35.19 -17.63
N GLY A 137 4.56 -35.03 -18.93
CA GLY A 137 4.09 -33.85 -19.68
C GLY A 137 2.90 -34.14 -20.57
N ILE A 138 1.86 -33.30 -20.49
CA ILE A 138 0.81 -33.25 -21.52
C ILE A 138 1.21 -32.23 -22.60
N PRO A 139 1.05 -32.55 -23.90
CA PRO A 139 1.47 -31.65 -24.99
C PRO A 139 0.75 -30.31 -25.03
N GLY A 140 -0.38 -30.22 -24.38
CA GLY A 140 -1.19 -29.00 -24.22
C GLY A 140 -2.35 -29.24 -23.28
N VAL A 141 -2.87 -28.18 -22.69
CA VAL A 141 -3.86 -28.22 -21.58
C VAL A 141 -5.14 -29.04 -21.87
N TRP A 142 -5.47 -29.29 -23.15
CA TRP A 142 -6.58 -30.07 -23.59
C TRP A 142 -6.16 -31.39 -24.28
N GLN A 143 -4.86 -31.76 -24.33
CA GLN A 143 -4.34 -32.93 -25.04
C GLN A 143 -4.04 -34.10 -24.08
N TRP A 144 -4.89 -34.30 -23.10
CA TRP A 144 -4.81 -35.39 -22.13
C TRP A 144 -5.87 -36.49 -22.37
N ALA A 145 -6.80 -36.26 -23.30
CA ALA A 145 -7.85 -37.18 -23.64
C ALA A 145 -7.33 -38.26 -24.64
N ASP A 146 -7.84 -39.49 -24.51
CA ASP A 146 -7.56 -40.58 -25.43
C ASP A 146 -8.17 -40.27 -26.82
N PRO A 147 -7.36 -40.07 -27.86
CA PRO A 147 -7.86 -39.77 -29.19
C PRO A 147 -8.61 -40.93 -29.83
N ALA A 148 -8.32 -42.19 -29.41
CA ALA A 148 -8.97 -43.38 -29.96
C ALA A 148 -10.42 -43.53 -29.50
N GLN A 149 -10.77 -42.91 -28.38
CA GLN A 149 -12.11 -42.97 -27.80
C GLN A 149 -12.88 -41.64 -27.96
N ARG A 150 -12.31 -40.68 -28.66
CA ARG A 150 -12.97 -39.39 -28.94
C ARG A 150 -13.77 -39.52 -30.22
N PRO A 151 -15.10 -39.24 -30.22
CA PRO A 151 -15.89 -39.24 -31.47
C PRO A 151 -15.28 -38.26 -32.48
N LEU A 152 -15.06 -38.77 -33.69
CA LEU A 152 -14.48 -37.99 -34.79
C LEU A 152 -15.49 -37.07 -35.49
N ASP A 153 -16.72 -37.04 -35.05
CA ASP A 153 -17.77 -36.22 -35.71
C ASP A 153 -17.59 -34.71 -35.37
N SER A 154 -17.35 -33.99 -36.41
CA SER A 154 -16.78 -32.65 -36.43
C SER A 154 -17.73 -31.51 -35.98
N ASP A 155 -19.00 -31.77 -35.78
CA ASP A 155 -19.99 -30.69 -35.52
C ASP A 155 -20.49 -30.57 -34.06
N GLU A 156 -20.30 -31.59 -33.25
CA GLU A 156 -20.60 -31.60 -31.83
C GLU A 156 -19.34 -31.86 -30.97
N ARG A 157 -18.43 -30.93 -30.92
CA ARG A 157 -17.35 -30.98 -29.89
C ARG A 157 -17.98 -30.79 -28.51
N ARG A 158 -18.39 -31.91 -27.89
CA ARG A 158 -18.76 -31.90 -26.48
C ARG A 158 -17.61 -31.28 -25.69
N PRO A 159 -17.87 -30.32 -24.77
CA PRO A 159 -16.83 -29.81 -23.87
C PRO A 159 -16.25 -30.98 -23.10
N MET A 160 -14.90 -31.05 -22.97
CA MET A 160 -14.23 -32.09 -22.19
C MET A 160 -14.70 -32.03 -20.75
N GLY A 161 -15.12 -33.16 -20.22
CA GLY A 161 -15.63 -33.34 -18.87
C GLY A 161 -14.83 -34.38 -18.07
N THR A 162 -15.29 -34.69 -16.88
CA THR A 162 -14.67 -35.75 -16.03
C THR A 162 -14.85 -37.16 -16.57
N ASP A 163 -15.79 -37.37 -17.47
CA ASP A 163 -16.11 -38.60 -18.20
C ASP A 163 -15.30 -38.77 -19.50
N THR A 164 -14.56 -37.74 -19.90
CA THR A 164 -13.68 -37.80 -21.09
C THR A 164 -12.54 -38.78 -20.81
N PRO A 165 -12.40 -39.85 -21.63
CA PRO A 165 -11.38 -40.86 -21.42
C PRO A 165 -9.98 -40.26 -21.42
N ILE A 166 -9.16 -40.54 -20.40
CA ILE A 166 -7.79 -40.10 -20.30
C ILE A 166 -6.84 -41.03 -21.06
N LEU A 167 -5.65 -40.51 -21.41
CA LEU A 167 -4.61 -41.29 -22.07
C LEU A 167 -4.30 -42.57 -21.26
N PRO A 168 -4.25 -43.77 -21.91
CA PRO A 168 -4.02 -45.04 -21.21
C PRO A 168 -2.75 -45.08 -20.38
N ASP A 169 -1.65 -44.54 -20.89
CA ASP A 169 -0.38 -44.47 -20.17
C ASP A 169 -0.44 -43.55 -18.94
N LEU A 170 -1.21 -42.46 -19.02
CA LEU A 170 -1.46 -41.58 -17.86
C LEU A 170 -2.25 -42.33 -16.79
N ALA A 171 -3.29 -43.09 -17.21
CA ALA A 171 -4.08 -43.85 -16.27
C ALA A 171 -3.20 -44.88 -15.51
N ARG A 172 -2.37 -45.63 -16.23
CA ARG A 172 -1.44 -46.64 -15.64
C ARG A 172 -0.45 -45.99 -14.67
N LEU A 173 0.13 -44.85 -15.04
CA LEU A 173 1.09 -44.13 -14.19
C LEU A 173 0.45 -43.53 -12.92
N CYS A 174 -0.84 -43.25 -12.92
CA CYS A 174 -1.56 -42.75 -11.76
C CYS A 174 -1.91 -43.86 -10.73
N GLU A 175 -1.88 -45.14 -11.09
CA GLU A 175 -2.31 -46.21 -10.23
C GLU A 175 -1.54 -46.29 -8.91
N GLY A 176 -2.26 -46.22 -7.78
CA GLY A 176 -1.72 -46.31 -6.44
C GLY A 176 -0.87 -45.12 -5.98
N ARG A 177 -0.70 -44.10 -6.82
CA ARG A 177 0.15 -42.94 -6.54
C ARG A 177 -0.65 -41.75 -6.01
N ILE A 178 0.06 -40.81 -5.38
CA ILE A 178 -0.42 -39.47 -5.16
C ILE A 178 -0.07 -38.64 -6.41
N VAL A 179 -1.08 -38.11 -7.10
CA VAL A 179 -0.92 -37.37 -8.36
C VAL A 179 -1.08 -35.90 -8.13
N TYR A 180 -0.14 -35.11 -8.60
CA TYR A 180 -0.15 -33.67 -8.53
C TYR A 180 -0.29 -33.09 -9.94
N VAL A 181 -1.45 -32.48 -10.25
CA VAL A 181 -1.64 -31.74 -11.50
C VAL A 181 -1.22 -30.31 -11.25
N ILE A 182 -0.10 -29.90 -11.86
CA ILE A 182 0.49 -28.57 -11.64
C ILE A 182 0.43 -27.77 -12.93
N ALA A 183 -0.29 -26.65 -12.88
CA ALA A 183 -0.34 -25.65 -13.94
C ALA A 183 0.69 -24.53 -13.74
N ASP A 184 1.02 -23.80 -14.81
CA ASP A 184 1.87 -22.61 -14.76
C ASP A 184 1.24 -21.53 -13.89
N SER A 185 2.06 -20.61 -13.37
CA SER A 185 1.60 -19.54 -12.49
C SER A 185 0.54 -18.64 -13.15
N ASP A 186 0.65 -18.37 -14.46
CA ASP A 186 -0.31 -17.56 -15.20
C ASP A 186 -1.66 -18.28 -15.47
N GLY A 187 -1.72 -19.56 -15.19
CA GLY A 187 -2.96 -20.34 -15.24
C GLY A 187 -3.98 -19.91 -14.18
N ALA A 188 -3.53 -19.31 -13.08
CA ALA A 188 -4.41 -18.74 -12.06
C ALA A 188 -5.28 -17.60 -12.63
N ASP A 189 -4.70 -16.77 -13.51
CA ASP A 189 -5.35 -15.61 -14.13
C ASP A 189 -6.05 -15.95 -15.47
N LYS A 190 -5.89 -17.19 -15.96
CA LYS A 190 -6.45 -17.66 -17.23
C LYS A 190 -7.55 -18.71 -17.01
N PRO A 191 -8.85 -18.30 -16.94
CA PRO A 191 -9.95 -19.21 -16.61
C PRO A 191 -10.02 -20.47 -17.47
N GLN A 192 -9.65 -20.36 -18.76
CA GLN A 192 -9.66 -21.51 -19.68
C GLN A 192 -8.57 -22.54 -19.34
N VAL A 193 -7.36 -22.10 -19.02
CA VAL A 193 -6.23 -22.97 -18.62
C VAL A 193 -6.55 -23.64 -17.30
N ARG A 194 -6.98 -22.85 -16.32
CA ARG A 194 -7.43 -23.36 -15.03
C ARG A 194 -8.48 -24.45 -15.19
N ARG A 195 -9.57 -24.16 -15.91
CA ARG A 195 -10.65 -25.11 -16.15
C ARG A 195 -10.14 -26.40 -16.80
N ALA A 196 -9.24 -26.30 -17.78
CA ALA A 196 -8.68 -27.45 -18.46
C ALA A 196 -7.91 -28.37 -17.50
N MET A 197 -7.01 -27.79 -16.69
CA MET A 197 -6.17 -28.54 -15.76
C MET A 197 -6.97 -29.08 -14.56
N GLU A 198 -7.94 -28.36 -14.05
CA GLU A 198 -8.88 -28.85 -13.05
C GLU A 198 -9.73 -30.01 -13.58
N THR A 199 -10.19 -29.93 -14.83
CA THR A 199 -10.95 -31.00 -15.49
C THR A 199 -10.08 -32.28 -15.62
N LEU A 200 -8.81 -32.13 -16.00
CA LEU A 200 -7.86 -33.23 -16.02
C LEU A 200 -7.71 -33.87 -14.63
N ALA A 201 -7.47 -33.10 -13.59
CA ALA A 201 -7.32 -33.60 -12.25
C ALA A 201 -8.55 -34.40 -11.78
N ARG A 202 -9.75 -33.92 -12.10
CA ARG A 202 -11.00 -34.60 -11.80
C ARG A 202 -11.19 -35.88 -12.64
N ALA A 203 -10.81 -35.83 -13.91
CA ALA A 203 -10.87 -37.00 -14.77
C ALA A 203 -9.91 -38.13 -14.28
N ILE A 204 -8.70 -37.77 -13.86
CA ILE A 204 -7.76 -38.72 -13.23
C ILE A 204 -8.39 -39.30 -11.96
N LYS A 205 -8.97 -38.46 -11.09
CA LYS A 205 -9.61 -38.94 -9.85
C LYS A 205 -10.78 -39.89 -10.12
N ALA A 206 -11.57 -39.60 -11.14
CA ALA A 206 -12.75 -40.39 -11.47
C ALA A 206 -12.43 -41.69 -12.19
N GLN A 207 -11.34 -41.77 -12.96
CA GLN A 207 -11.05 -42.86 -13.90
C GLN A 207 -9.85 -43.73 -13.51
N THR A 208 -9.13 -43.36 -12.41
CA THR A 208 -7.95 -44.14 -11.99
C THR A 208 -8.05 -44.57 -10.54
N SER A 209 -7.19 -45.53 -10.14
CA SER A 209 -6.99 -45.94 -8.75
C SER A 209 -5.93 -45.09 -8.04
N ALA A 210 -5.72 -43.82 -8.49
CA ALA A 210 -4.84 -42.88 -7.79
C ALA A 210 -5.24 -42.73 -6.32
N ARG A 211 -4.28 -42.90 -5.41
CA ARG A 211 -4.52 -42.80 -3.96
C ARG A 211 -5.06 -41.41 -3.59
N GLN A 212 -4.51 -40.38 -4.23
CA GLN A 212 -4.96 -39.00 -4.08
C GLN A 212 -4.63 -38.24 -5.37
N VAL A 213 -5.47 -37.27 -5.72
CA VAL A 213 -5.19 -36.34 -6.81
C VAL A 213 -5.26 -34.94 -6.27
N CYS A 214 -4.18 -34.19 -6.38
CA CYS A 214 -4.05 -32.80 -5.95
C CYS A 214 -3.94 -31.86 -7.15
N PHE A 215 -4.37 -30.62 -6.99
CA PHE A 215 -4.24 -29.58 -7.98
C PHE A 215 -3.55 -28.35 -7.40
N ALA A 216 -2.61 -27.77 -8.13
CA ALA A 216 -1.92 -26.54 -7.74
C ALA A 216 -1.44 -25.73 -8.95
N PHE A 217 -1.10 -24.46 -8.70
CA PHE A 217 -0.39 -23.60 -9.65
C PHE A 217 1.04 -23.40 -9.18
N ALA A 218 1.99 -23.36 -10.11
CA ALA A 218 3.34 -22.90 -9.82
C ALA A 218 3.26 -21.47 -9.26
N GLN A 219 3.88 -21.24 -8.09
CA GLN A 219 3.82 -19.93 -7.43
C GLN A 219 4.95 -19.03 -7.94
N ALA A 220 4.58 -17.87 -8.46
CA ALA A 220 5.51 -16.82 -8.84
C ALA A 220 5.43 -15.66 -7.85
N GLU A 221 6.56 -15.09 -7.49
CA GLU A 221 6.59 -13.80 -6.78
C GLU A 221 6.31 -12.66 -7.75
N ALA A 222 5.87 -11.50 -7.24
CA ALA A 222 5.43 -10.38 -8.08
C ALA A 222 6.48 -9.89 -9.10
N HIS A 223 7.75 -10.12 -8.86
CA HIS A 223 8.86 -9.73 -9.73
C HIS A 223 9.35 -10.83 -10.69
N GLU A 224 8.85 -12.05 -10.57
CA GLU A 224 9.35 -13.21 -11.34
C GLU A 224 8.61 -13.42 -12.67
N GLY A 225 7.47 -12.77 -12.87
CA GLY A 225 6.66 -12.95 -14.07
C GLY A 225 6.01 -14.34 -14.14
N LYS A 226 5.79 -14.86 -15.37
CA LYS A 226 5.25 -16.18 -15.58
C LYS A 226 6.29 -17.26 -15.26
N LEU A 227 5.95 -18.19 -14.36
CA LEU A 227 6.78 -19.36 -14.04
C LEU A 227 6.08 -20.67 -14.40
N GLY A 228 6.82 -21.56 -15.06
CA GLY A 228 6.54 -22.97 -15.12
C GLY A 228 7.36 -23.75 -14.08
N ILE A 229 7.19 -25.05 -14.01
CA ILE A 229 7.99 -25.91 -13.10
C ILE A 229 9.49 -25.85 -13.48
N ASP A 230 9.83 -25.80 -14.76
CA ASP A 230 11.20 -25.68 -15.24
C ASP A 230 11.84 -24.34 -14.80
N ASP A 231 11.13 -23.24 -14.98
CA ASP A 231 11.59 -21.92 -14.54
C ASP A 231 11.77 -21.88 -13.01
N LEU A 232 10.81 -22.42 -12.25
CA LEU A 232 10.88 -22.51 -10.80
C LEU A 232 12.13 -23.29 -10.34
N LEU A 233 12.41 -24.42 -10.97
CA LEU A 233 13.56 -25.29 -10.63
C LEU A 233 14.92 -24.70 -11.07
N CYS A 234 14.94 -23.63 -11.85
CA CYS A 234 16.14 -22.87 -12.19
C CYS A 234 16.46 -21.76 -11.17
N LEU A 235 15.53 -21.41 -10.29
CA LEU A 235 15.74 -20.42 -9.25
C LEU A 235 16.54 -20.97 -8.08
N SER A 236 17.23 -20.07 -7.35
CA SER A 236 17.84 -20.43 -6.07
C SER A 236 16.76 -20.88 -5.09
N GLY A 237 16.93 -22.06 -4.47
CA GLY A 237 15.91 -22.66 -3.59
C GLY A 237 14.68 -23.19 -4.35
N GLY A 238 14.75 -23.35 -5.67
CA GLY A 238 13.62 -23.78 -6.50
C GLY A 238 13.14 -25.20 -6.20
N ARG A 239 14.05 -26.08 -5.77
CA ARG A 239 13.69 -27.42 -5.32
C ARG A 239 12.82 -27.40 -4.07
N GLU A 240 13.24 -26.66 -3.05
CA GLU A 240 12.52 -26.48 -1.79
C GLU A 240 11.16 -25.79 -2.02
N ARG A 241 11.10 -24.86 -2.96
CA ARG A 241 9.83 -24.20 -3.36
C ARG A 241 8.87 -25.21 -4.01
N LEU A 242 9.35 -26.10 -4.87
CA LEU A 242 8.52 -27.14 -5.47
C LEU A 242 8.07 -28.17 -4.41
N GLU A 243 8.94 -28.61 -3.52
CA GLU A 243 8.58 -29.49 -2.41
C GLU A 243 7.52 -28.86 -1.50
N SER A 244 7.65 -27.58 -1.19
CA SER A 244 6.65 -26.81 -0.43
C SER A 244 5.32 -26.73 -1.18
N LEU A 245 5.35 -26.49 -2.49
CA LEU A 245 4.15 -26.48 -3.33
C LEU A 245 3.42 -27.83 -3.29
N LEU A 246 4.16 -28.94 -3.43
CA LEU A 246 3.58 -30.27 -3.33
C LEU A 246 2.98 -30.56 -1.96
N ALA A 247 3.64 -30.11 -0.89
CA ALA A 247 3.13 -30.26 0.48
C ALA A 247 1.85 -29.44 0.74
N GLN A 248 1.71 -28.29 0.07
CA GLN A 248 0.56 -27.40 0.20
C GLN A 248 -0.56 -27.70 -0.82
N ALA A 249 -0.30 -28.52 -1.83
CA ALA A 249 -1.27 -28.83 -2.87
C ALA A 249 -2.49 -29.55 -2.29
N ARG A 250 -3.67 -29.13 -2.72
CA ARG A 250 -4.94 -29.60 -2.15
C ARG A 250 -5.55 -30.73 -2.99
N PRO A 251 -6.16 -31.72 -2.33
CA PRO A 251 -6.90 -32.74 -3.02
C PRO A 251 -8.03 -32.14 -3.88
N ILE A 252 -8.21 -32.67 -5.09
CA ILE A 252 -9.22 -32.18 -6.05
C ILE A 252 -10.66 -32.45 -5.60
N ASP A 253 -10.87 -33.46 -4.80
CA ASP A 253 -12.14 -33.81 -4.17
C ASP A 253 -12.41 -32.99 -2.89
N GLN A 254 -11.40 -32.23 -2.42
CA GLN A 254 -11.50 -31.27 -1.34
C GLN A 254 -10.97 -29.91 -1.83
N PRO A 255 -11.61 -29.28 -2.82
CA PRO A 255 -11.05 -28.15 -3.60
C PRO A 255 -10.76 -26.93 -2.76
N TYR A 256 -11.34 -26.84 -1.57
CA TYR A 256 -11.19 -25.70 -0.68
C TYR A 256 -10.31 -25.98 0.54
N GLY A 257 -9.75 -27.21 0.67
CA GLY A 257 -8.90 -27.60 1.79
C GLY A 257 -9.62 -27.66 3.14
N LEU A 258 -10.94 -27.48 3.15
CA LEU A 258 -11.76 -27.45 4.34
C LEU A 258 -12.59 -28.73 4.40
N LYS A 259 -12.41 -29.54 5.46
CA LYS A 259 -13.33 -30.62 5.78
C LYS A 259 -14.51 -30.01 6.54
N VAL A 260 -15.72 -30.24 6.08
CA VAL A 260 -16.95 -29.93 6.82
C VAL A 260 -17.63 -31.25 7.20
N ASP A 261 -18.46 -31.25 8.23
CA ASP A 261 -19.25 -32.45 8.57
C ASP A 261 -20.20 -32.79 7.40
N PRO A 262 -19.95 -33.87 6.64
CA PRO A 262 -20.79 -34.24 5.51
C PRO A 262 -22.21 -34.62 5.91
N ARG A 263 -22.46 -34.84 7.20
CA ARG A 263 -23.80 -35.08 7.74
C ARG A 263 -24.61 -33.81 7.90
N ARG A 264 -23.96 -32.66 7.92
CA ARG A 264 -24.60 -31.34 8.15
C ARG A 264 -24.56 -30.47 6.92
N TYR A 265 -23.47 -30.51 6.18
CA TYR A 265 -23.22 -29.59 5.06
C TYR A 265 -22.60 -30.29 3.86
N ASN A 266 -23.00 -29.86 2.68
CA ASN A 266 -22.31 -30.14 1.44
C ASN A 266 -21.74 -28.81 0.90
N LEU A 267 -20.41 -28.74 0.80
CA LEU A 267 -19.67 -27.62 0.19
C LEU A 267 -19.15 -28.07 -1.17
N SER A 268 -19.70 -27.49 -2.22
CA SER A 268 -19.34 -27.78 -3.61
C SER A 268 -19.09 -26.51 -4.40
N GLN A 269 -18.75 -26.65 -5.68
CA GLN A 269 -18.65 -25.50 -6.60
C GLN A 269 -20.00 -24.81 -6.85
N ASP A 270 -21.10 -25.54 -6.62
CA ASP A 270 -22.46 -25.05 -6.83
C ASP A 270 -23.02 -24.36 -5.59
N GLY A 271 -22.22 -24.25 -4.53
CA GLY A 271 -22.58 -23.57 -3.31
C GLY A 271 -22.49 -24.39 -2.04
N ILE A 272 -23.23 -23.94 -1.04
CA ILE A 272 -23.34 -24.57 0.26
C ILE A 272 -24.78 -25.00 0.48
N PHE A 273 -24.93 -26.26 0.87
CA PHE A 273 -26.23 -26.86 1.11
C PHE A 273 -26.27 -27.47 2.51
N ARG A 274 -27.40 -27.32 3.21
CA ARG A 274 -27.65 -28.06 4.45
C ARG A 274 -28.15 -29.45 4.10
N VAL A 275 -27.52 -30.50 4.62
CA VAL A 275 -27.91 -31.91 4.41
C VAL A 275 -29.03 -32.25 5.38
N ARG A 276 -30.12 -32.81 4.88
CA ARG A 276 -31.21 -33.42 5.68
C ARG A 276 -31.24 -34.91 5.40
N TYR A 277 -31.17 -35.70 6.48
CA TYR A 277 -31.39 -37.14 6.37
C TYR A 277 -32.89 -37.43 6.52
N GLN A 278 -33.49 -38.02 5.49
CA GLN A 278 -34.82 -38.62 5.63
C GLN A 278 -34.66 -40.00 6.28
N LYS A 279 -35.37 -40.25 7.37
CA LYS A 279 -35.29 -41.49 8.13
C LYS A 279 -35.80 -42.72 7.36
N ASP A 280 -36.59 -42.56 6.30
CA ASP A 280 -37.39 -43.64 5.69
C ASP A 280 -36.91 -44.11 4.30
N VAL A 281 -35.89 -43.49 3.71
CA VAL A 281 -35.33 -43.93 2.42
C VAL A 281 -33.82 -44.03 2.54
N GLY A 282 -33.31 -45.27 2.57
CA GLY A 282 -31.93 -45.60 2.89
C GLY A 282 -30.90 -44.62 2.29
N HIS A 283 -30.16 -44.00 3.14
CA HIS A 283 -28.88 -43.27 2.95
C HIS A 283 -28.72 -42.30 1.76
N GLN A 284 -29.75 -41.82 1.08
CA GLN A 284 -29.63 -40.71 0.15
C GLN A 284 -29.70 -39.36 0.91
N ALA A 285 -28.59 -38.64 0.88
CA ALA A 285 -28.56 -37.28 1.35
C ALA A 285 -29.35 -36.37 0.38
N ASP A 286 -30.47 -35.81 0.83
CA ASP A 286 -31.22 -34.87 0.05
C ASP A 286 -30.62 -33.44 0.20
N HIS A 287 -30.20 -32.84 -0.88
CA HIS A 287 -29.59 -31.50 -0.93
C HIS A 287 -30.65 -30.40 -0.80
N SER A 288 -31.53 -30.47 0.14
CA SER A 288 -32.83 -29.79 0.14
C SER A 288 -32.84 -28.33 0.60
N SER A 289 -31.77 -27.77 1.15
CA SER A 289 -31.79 -26.38 1.63
C SER A 289 -30.49 -25.64 1.27
N PRO A 290 -30.50 -24.87 0.18
CA PRO A 290 -29.35 -24.05 -0.19
C PRO A 290 -29.11 -22.95 0.86
N ILE A 291 -27.85 -22.85 1.32
CA ILE A 291 -27.37 -21.79 2.22
C ILE A 291 -26.76 -20.66 1.39
N ALA A 292 -25.92 -21.02 0.41
CA ALA A 292 -25.32 -20.11 -0.53
C ALA A 292 -25.35 -20.73 -1.93
N ASP A 293 -25.49 -19.91 -2.94
CA ASP A 293 -25.54 -20.28 -4.37
C ASP A 293 -24.15 -20.41 -5.01
N ARG A 294 -23.12 -20.07 -4.26
CA ARG A 294 -21.70 -20.20 -4.62
C ARG A 294 -20.90 -20.55 -3.37
N PRO A 295 -19.71 -21.15 -3.48
CA PRO A 295 -18.90 -21.49 -2.31
C PRO A 295 -18.43 -20.24 -1.55
N ILE A 296 -18.51 -20.31 -0.21
CA ILE A 296 -17.90 -19.38 0.74
C ILE A 296 -17.49 -20.16 1.97
N PHE A 297 -16.25 -20.04 2.41
CA PHE A 297 -15.74 -20.81 3.55
C PHE A 297 -14.55 -20.11 4.20
N PRO A 298 -14.28 -20.35 5.51
CA PRO A 298 -13.08 -19.89 6.17
C PRO A 298 -11.88 -20.76 5.75
N GLU A 299 -10.87 -20.13 5.18
CA GLU A 299 -9.66 -20.81 4.70
C GLU A 299 -8.57 -20.87 5.76
N LEU A 300 -8.31 -19.73 6.41
CA LEU A 300 -7.26 -19.58 7.41
C LEU A 300 -7.79 -18.88 8.66
N ARG A 301 -7.14 -19.19 9.77
CA ARG A 301 -7.29 -18.45 11.02
C ARG A 301 -6.09 -17.51 11.18
N GLY A 302 -6.32 -16.24 11.50
CA GLY A 302 -5.29 -15.26 11.79
C GLY A 302 -5.45 -14.66 13.17
N VAL A 303 -4.33 -14.27 13.79
CA VAL A 303 -4.31 -13.47 15.00
C VAL A 303 -3.58 -12.17 14.73
N ASP A 304 -4.25 -11.05 14.94
CA ASP A 304 -3.66 -9.72 14.83
C ASP A 304 -2.58 -9.55 15.90
N VAL A 305 -1.35 -9.40 15.48
CA VAL A 305 -0.18 -9.29 16.37
C VAL A 305 -0.18 -7.99 17.19
N ALA A 306 -0.96 -6.98 16.79
CA ALA A 306 -1.08 -5.71 17.51
C ALA A 306 -2.21 -5.73 18.54
N ALA A 307 -3.37 -6.29 18.16
CA ALA A 307 -4.59 -6.25 18.98
C ALA A 307 -4.93 -7.58 19.66
N GLY A 308 -4.28 -8.70 19.29
CA GLY A 308 -4.62 -10.04 19.75
C GLY A 308 -5.98 -10.56 19.25
N ALA A 309 -6.63 -9.81 18.37
CA ALA A 309 -7.94 -10.15 17.85
C ALA A 309 -7.87 -11.28 16.81
N THR A 310 -8.86 -12.16 16.82
CA THR A 310 -8.97 -13.26 15.86
C THR A 310 -9.66 -12.79 14.59
N TYR A 311 -9.11 -13.20 13.44
CA TYR A 311 -9.62 -13.00 12.10
C TYR A 311 -9.71 -14.34 11.37
N TYR A 312 -10.60 -14.40 10.38
CA TYR A 312 -10.68 -15.52 9.44
C TYR A 312 -10.55 -15.01 8.02
N LYS A 313 -9.70 -15.67 7.24
CA LYS A 313 -9.64 -15.43 5.79
C LYS A 313 -10.80 -16.18 5.17
N LEU A 314 -11.85 -15.45 4.82
CA LEU A 314 -12.96 -16.01 4.07
C LEU A 314 -12.59 -16.00 2.60
N THR A 315 -12.86 -17.11 1.93
CA THR A 315 -12.68 -17.30 0.49
C THR A 315 -14.01 -17.62 -0.12
N TRP A 316 -14.39 -16.93 -1.20
CA TRP A 316 -15.69 -17.11 -1.86
C TRP A 316 -15.58 -16.97 -3.37
N ALA A 317 -16.54 -17.57 -4.09
CA ALA A 317 -16.70 -17.36 -5.52
C ALA A 317 -17.63 -16.15 -5.78
N ASP A 318 -17.18 -15.20 -6.62
CA ASP A 318 -17.99 -14.07 -7.06
C ASP A 318 -19.02 -14.48 -8.15
N SER A 319 -19.81 -13.54 -8.67
CA SER A 319 -20.81 -13.81 -9.71
C SER A 319 -20.23 -14.37 -11.02
N GLN A 320 -18.95 -14.12 -11.27
CA GLN A 320 -18.21 -14.68 -12.41
C GLN A 320 -17.49 -16.00 -12.05
N ARG A 321 -17.77 -16.55 -10.86
CA ARG A 321 -17.13 -17.75 -10.31
C ARG A 321 -15.62 -17.63 -10.10
N GLN A 322 -15.10 -16.42 -9.98
CA GLN A 322 -13.72 -16.16 -9.60
C GLN A 322 -13.59 -16.21 -8.08
N MET A 323 -12.52 -16.86 -7.60
CA MET A 323 -12.29 -16.94 -6.16
C MET A 323 -11.71 -15.62 -5.65
N LYS A 324 -12.40 -15.01 -4.70
CA LYS A 324 -11.96 -13.86 -3.92
C LYS A 324 -11.67 -14.27 -2.48
N SER A 325 -10.85 -13.52 -1.80
CA SER A 325 -10.62 -13.72 -0.38
C SER A 325 -10.42 -12.41 0.37
N ALA A 326 -10.85 -12.37 1.63
CA ALA A 326 -10.63 -11.24 2.53
C ALA A 326 -10.49 -11.71 3.97
N TRP A 327 -9.71 -10.98 4.76
CA TRP A 327 -9.63 -11.16 6.21
C TRP A 327 -10.80 -10.47 6.90
N ILE A 328 -11.60 -11.22 7.62
CA ILE A 328 -12.81 -10.75 8.31
C ILE A 328 -12.62 -10.96 9.80
N PRO A 329 -12.87 -9.96 10.67
CA PRO A 329 -12.82 -10.14 12.11
C PRO A 329 -13.84 -11.20 12.56
N ASP A 330 -13.47 -12.01 13.54
CA ASP A 330 -14.32 -13.13 14.01
C ASP A 330 -15.73 -12.69 14.37
N ARG A 331 -15.86 -11.52 15.04
CA ARG A 331 -17.16 -10.95 15.37
C ARG A 331 -18.09 -10.73 14.18
N ALA A 332 -17.52 -10.29 13.04
CA ALA A 332 -18.29 -9.98 11.84
C ALA A 332 -18.78 -11.27 11.13
N THR A 333 -18.05 -12.38 11.25
CA THR A 333 -18.46 -13.65 10.63
C THR A 333 -19.70 -14.26 11.22
N ASN A 334 -20.11 -13.81 12.41
CA ASN A 334 -21.31 -14.26 13.13
C ASN A 334 -22.48 -13.27 13.03
N SER A 335 -22.40 -12.29 12.15
CA SER A 335 -23.38 -11.22 12.04
C SER A 335 -23.63 -10.79 10.59
N ARG A 336 -24.56 -9.86 10.40
CA ARG A 336 -24.80 -9.23 9.08
C ARG A 336 -23.56 -8.50 8.52
N GLU A 337 -22.61 -8.13 9.36
CA GLU A 337 -21.38 -7.46 8.93
C GLU A 337 -20.57 -8.28 7.95
N VAL A 338 -20.69 -9.62 7.97
CA VAL A 338 -20.01 -10.48 6.99
C VAL A 338 -20.41 -10.13 5.56
N LEU A 339 -21.69 -9.85 5.30
CA LEU A 339 -22.18 -9.51 3.96
C LEU A 339 -21.69 -8.13 3.49
N LEU A 340 -21.58 -7.18 4.44
CA LEU A 340 -21.07 -5.84 4.15
C LEU A 340 -19.55 -5.82 3.89
N SER A 341 -18.86 -6.86 4.34
CA SER A 341 -17.41 -7.01 4.21
C SER A 341 -16.98 -7.79 2.97
N LEU A 342 -17.94 -8.33 2.21
CA LEU A 342 -17.69 -9.17 1.04
C LEU A 342 -18.31 -8.54 -0.21
N ASP A 343 -17.46 -8.18 -1.16
CA ASP A 343 -17.91 -7.76 -2.49
C ASP A 343 -18.53 -8.94 -3.23
N ASP A 344 -19.72 -8.73 -3.80
CA ASP A 344 -20.43 -9.74 -4.58
C ASP A 344 -20.61 -11.07 -3.82
N ALA A 345 -21.10 -10.94 -2.58
CA ALA A 345 -21.32 -12.08 -1.68
C ALA A 345 -22.34 -13.09 -2.26
N PRO A 346 -22.07 -14.41 -2.13
CA PRO A 346 -22.87 -15.49 -2.74
C PRO A 346 -24.16 -15.81 -1.97
N ILE A 347 -24.82 -14.84 -1.37
CA ILE A 347 -25.95 -15.08 -0.48
C ILE A 347 -26.99 -13.96 -0.47
N SER A 348 -28.25 -14.31 -0.45
CA SER A 348 -29.36 -13.40 -0.14
C SER A 348 -29.56 -13.22 1.37
N LEU A 349 -30.05 -12.05 1.78
CA LEU A 349 -30.30 -11.73 3.20
C LEU A 349 -31.18 -12.75 3.92
N GLY A 350 -32.09 -13.46 3.22
CA GLY A 350 -32.95 -14.48 3.81
C GLY A 350 -32.27 -15.76 4.26
N ARG A 351 -30.97 -15.97 3.85
CA ARG A 351 -30.22 -17.19 4.18
C ARG A 351 -29.07 -16.93 5.18
N LEU A 352 -29.00 -15.74 5.75
CA LEU A 352 -27.89 -15.30 6.60
C LEU A 352 -27.65 -16.24 7.80
N ASN A 353 -28.71 -16.67 8.49
CA ASN A 353 -28.58 -17.57 9.64
C ASN A 353 -27.96 -18.93 9.24
N GLY A 354 -28.30 -19.45 8.06
CA GLY A 354 -27.68 -20.66 7.54
C GLY A 354 -26.19 -20.50 7.29
N LEU A 355 -25.78 -19.33 6.76
CA LEU A 355 -24.37 -19.02 6.51
C LEU A 355 -23.59 -18.85 7.82
N THR A 356 -24.12 -18.11 8.78
CA THR A 356 -23.43 -17.92 10.08
C THR A 356 -23.26 -19.23 10.83
N ASP A 357 -24.28 -20.12 10.82
CA ASP A 357 -24.18 -21.47 11.38
C ASP A 357 -23.09 -22.28 10.67
N PHE A 358 -23.08 -22.25 9.33
CA PHE A 358 -22.08 -22.95 8.55
C PHE A 358 -20.66 -22.42 8.84
N LEU A 359 -20.46 -21.10 8.86
CA LEU A 359 -19.17 -20.51 9.15
C LEU A 359 -18.68 -20.82 10.56
N ALA A 360 -19.59 -20.82 11.55
CA ALA A 360 -19.26 -21.18 12.92
C ALA A 360 -18.74 -22.62 13.03
N ASP A 361 -19.41 -23.57 12.38
CA ASP A 361 -18.96 -24.95 12.32
C ASP A 361 -17.66 -25.12 11.51
N ALA A 362 -17.61 -24.48 10.34
CA ALA A 362 -16.50 -24.60 9.41
C ALA A 362 -15.16 -24.13 10.00
N LYS A 363 -15.17 -23.11 10.86
CA LYS A 363 -13.98 -22.65 11.60
C LYS A 363 -13.30 -23.74 12.41
N GLY A 364 -14.08 -24.68 12.97
CA GLY A 364 -13.56 -25.82 13.74
C GLY A 364 -12.78 -26.84 12.90
N TYR A 365 -12.91 -26.80 11.59
CA TYR A 365 -12.26 -27.73 10.66
C TYR A 365 -11.01 -27.16 9.99
N ILE A 366 -10.61 -25.93 10.30
CA ILE A 366 -9.38 -25.34 9.78
C ILE A 366 -8.19 -26.08 10.35
N GLN A 367 -7.45 -26.78 9.50
CA GLN A 367 -6.25 -27.55 9.88
C GLN A 367 -4.94 -26.78 9.69
N ALA A 368 -4.97 -25.68 8.91
CA ALA A 368 -3.81 -24.86 8.70
C ALA A 368 -3.35 -24.20 10.01
N PRO A 369 -2.04 -23.99 10.21
CA PRO A 369 -1.52 -23.26 11.35
C PRO A 369 -2.09 -21.84 11.38
N THR A 370 -2.25 -21.30 12.59
CA THR A 370 -2.71 -19.93 12.76
C THR A 370 -1.68 -18.96 12.19
N VAL A 371 -2.12 -18.06 11.31
CA VAL A 371 -1.28 -17.07 10.66
C VAL A 371 -1.16 -15.83 11.55
N ARG A 372 0.03 -15.25 11.63
CA ARG A 372 0.23 -13.94 12.24
C ARG A 372 -0.19 -12.88 11.22
N ILE A 373 -1.16 -12.06 11.57
CA ILE A 373 -1.63 -10.97 10.69
C ILE A 373 -1.44 -9.62 11.36
N SER A 374 -1.43 -8.56 10.57
CA SER A 374 -1.57 -7.19 11.05
C SER A 374 -2.63 -6.46 10.25
N THR A 375 -3.58 -5.85 10.95
CA THR A 375 -4.61 -4.99 10.33
C THR A 375 -4.08 -3.59 10.02
N LYS A 376 -2.84 -3.30 10.41
CA LYS A 376 -2.17 -2.01 10.22
C LYS A 376 -0.79 -2.20 9.63
N THR A 377 -0.42 -1.28 8.78
CA THR A 377 0.95 -1.10 8.32
C THR A 377 1.75 -0.34 9.39
N GLY A 378 2.97 -0.76 9.69
CA GLY A 378 3.81 -0.09 10.67
C GLY A 378 4.38 -1.02 11.74
N TRP A 379 4.73 -0.46 12.90
CA TRP A 379 5.30 -1.23 14.00
C TRP A 379 4.28 -2.11 14.70
N VAL A 380 4.58 -3.41 14.77
CA VAL A 380 3.77 -4.41 15.48
C VAL A 380 4.62 -5.18 16.49
N GLY A 381 3.96 -5.79 17.48
CA GLY A 381 4.63 -6.54 18.54
C GLY A 381 5.32 -5.65 19.59
N HIS A 382 5.98 -6.29 20.55
CA HIS A 382 6.64 -5.65 21.70
C HIS A 382 8.05 -6.20 21.92
N GLY A 383 8.91 -5.38 22.51
CA GLY A 383 10.27 -5.81 22.89
C GLY A 383 11.08 -6.31 21.69
N GLN A 384 11.70 -7.47 21.84
CA GLN A 384 12.52 -8.10 20.78
C GLN A 384 11.70 -8.64 19.60
N GLU A 385 10.41 -8.89 19.80
CA GLU A 385 9.50 -9.33 18.73
C GLU A 385 8.92 -8.16 17.93
N ARG A 386 9.26 -6.92 18.28
CA ARG A 386 8.79 -5.75 17.53
C ARG A 386 9.35 -5.75 16.13
N ARG A 387 8.47 -5.57 15.14
CA ARG A 387 8.81 -5.57 13.72
C ARG A 387 8.03 -4.48 12.98
N PHE A 388 8.67 -3.87 12.00
CA PHE A 388 7.98 -2.96 11.09
C PHE A 388 7.43 -3.77 9.91
N VAL A 389 6.10 -3.84 9.78
CA VAL A 389 5.44 -4.67 8.76
C VAL A 389 4.81 -3.82 7.67
N LEU A 390 4.92 -4.33 6.45
CA LEU A 390 4.29 -3.83 5.24
C LEU A 390 3.54 -4.99 4.56
N PRO A 391 2.57 -4.71 3.67
CA PRO A 391 2.01 -5.74 2.79
C PRO A 391 3.12 -6.51 2.07
N GLY A 392 3.06 -7.86 2.13
CA GLY A 392 4.09 -8.75 1.64
C GLY A 392 5.26 -9.02 2.61
N ASP A 393 5.10 -8.71 3.91
CA ASP A 393 6.05 -9.16 4.93
C ASP A 393 6.04 -10.70 5.04
N PRO A 394 7.20 -11.37 5.07
CA PRO A 394 7.28 -12.82 5.04
C PRO A 394 6.81 -13.51 6.33
N LEU A 395 6.77 -12.80 7.46
CA LEU A 395 6.45 -13.37 8.78
C LEU A 395 5.09 -12.95 9.31
N VAL A 396 4.52 -11.85 8.79
CA VAL A 396 3.24 -11.30 9.23
C VAL A 396 2.46 -10.86 8.00
N GLU A 397 1.33 -11.49 7.72
CA GLU A 397 0.46 -11.07 6.63
C GLU A 397 -0.18 -9.71 6.96
N CYS A 398 0.37 -8.63 6.41
CA CYS A 398 -0.13 -7.29 6.63
C CYS A 398 -1.28 -6.96 5.68
N ILE A 399 -2.46 -6.71 6.24
CA ILE A 399 -3.67 -6.30 5.53
C ILE A 399 -3.99 -4.81 5.72
N GLY A 400 -3.04 -4.05 6.31
CA GLY A 400 -3.12 -2.60 6.46
C GLY A 400 -2.99 -1.87 5.12
N ARG A 401 -3.32 -0.58 5.14
CA ARG A 401 -3.23 0.28 3.94
C ARG A 401 -1.78 0.66 3.63
N GLY A 402 -1.52 0.94 2.35
CA GLY A 402 -0.20 1.27 1.82
C GLY A 402 0.57 0.01 1.41
N GLY A 403 1.75 0.21 0.85
CA GLY A 403 2.62 -0.89 0.44
C GLY A 403 2.37 -1.43 -0.97
N GLU A 404 1.48 -0.80 -1.76
CA GLU A 404 1.43 -1.07 -3.19
C GLU A 404 2.79 -0.82 -3.82
N ARG A 405 3.23 -1.73 -4.68
CA ARG A 405 4.57 -1.72 -5.26
C ARG A 405 4.50 -1.77 -6.77
N ALA A 406 5.32 -0.93 -7.42
CA ALA A 406 5.55 -1.01 -8.85
C ALA A 406 6.99 -0.62 -9.18
N GLY A 407 7.55 -1.18 -10.25
CA GLY A 407 8.86 -0.87 -10.75
C GLY A 407 10.00 -1.53 -9.96
N THR A 408 11.15 -0.86 -9.91
CA THR A 408 12.40 -1.40 -9.34
C THR A 408 13.07 -0.40 -8.40
N VAL A 409 13.87 -0.92 -7.46
CA VAL A 409 14.74 -0.10 -6.59
C VAL A 409 15.65 0.81 -7.41
N GLY A 410 16.25 0.28 -8.50
CA GLY A 410 17.12 1.05 -9.38
C GLY A 410 16.41 2.23 -10.06
N GLY A 411 15.16 2.04 -10.49
CA GLY A 411 14.36 3.11 -11.10
C GLY A 411 14.02 4.23 -10.11
N PHE A 412 13.68 3.89 -8.87
CA PHE A 412 13.49 4.89 -7.81
C PHE A 412 14.80 5.59 -7.44
N SER A 413 15.93 4.83 -7.37
CA SER A 413 17.26 5.36 -7.06
C SER A 413 17.74 6.38 -8.08
N GLU A 414 17.31 6.26 -9.33
CA GLU A 414 17.59 7.25 -10.38
C GLU A 414 16.97 8.61 -10.02
N GLY A 415 15.78 8.64 -9.47
CA GLY A 415 15.16 9.88 -8.95
C GLY A 415 15.97 10.52 -7.84
N LEU A 416 16.48 9.71 -6.91
CA LEU A 416 17.36 10.21 -5.84
C LEU A 416 18.68 10.77 -6.40
N ARG A 417 19.30 10.13 -7.39
CA ARG A 417 20.51 10.65 -8.06
C ARG A 417 20.26 11.99 -8.72
N ILE A 418 19.16 12.11 -9.48
CA ILE A 418 18.79 13.37 -10.12
C ILE A 418 18.70 14.49 -9.09
N LEU A 419 18.06 14.26 -7.95
CA LEU A 419 17.92 15.26 -6.89
C LEU A 419 19.24 15.57 -6.20
N ALA A 420 20.09 14.57 -5.97
CA ALA A 420 21.41 14.75 -5.37
C ALA A 420 22.35 15.53 -6.30
N ASP A 421 22.33 15.26 -7.60
CA ASP A 421 23.17 15.94 -8.61
C ASP A 421 22.83 17.44 -8.75
N LEU A 422 21.63 17.85 -8.34
CA LEU A 422 21.22 19.26 -8.31
C LEU A 422 21.84 20.04 -7.14
N GLY A 423 22.51 19.38 -6.20
CA GLY A 423 23.07 19.99 -5.00
C GLY A 423 21.99 20.76 -4.22
N THR A 424 22.31 21.99 -3.80
CA THR A 424 21.40 22.82 -3.00
C THR A 424 20.01 23.03 -3.62
N LEU A 425 19.91 23.03 -4.96
CA LEU A 425 18.61 23.15 -5.64
C LEU A 425 17.69 21.93 -5.42
N GLY A 426 18.28 20.77 -5.16
CA GLY A 426 17.56 19.54 -4.85
C GLY A 426 17.27 19.32 -3.37
N PHE A 427 17.84 20.13 -2.46
CA PHE A 427 17.78 19.89 -1.02
C PHE A 427 16.37 19.94 -0.44
N THR A 428 15.47 20.75 -0.97
CA THR A 428 14.06 20.73 -0.56
C THR A 428 13.41 19.37 -0.81
N ALA A 429 13.55 18.82 -2.01
CA ALA A 429 12.97 17.52 -2.35
C ALA A 429 13.66 16.37 -1.61
N LEU A 430 14.98 16.44 -1.41
CA LEU A 430 15.71 15.48 -0.58
C LEU A 430 15.28 15.55 0.88
N SER A 431 15.00 16.74 1.43
CA SER A 431 14.47 16.90 2.79
C SER A 431 13.10 16.22 2.94
N VAL A 432 12.22 16.34 1.93
CA VAL A 432 10.94 15.60 1.90
C VAL A 432 11.16 14.09 1.86
N ALA A 433 12.05 13.62 0.99
CA ALA A 433 12.34 12.18 0.87
C ALA A 433 12.94 11.62 2.17
N GLY A 434 13.91 12.30 2.76
CA GLY A 434 14.53 11.92 4.03
C GLY A 434 13.52 11.88 5.18
N LEU A 435 12.70 12.93 5.28
CA LEU A 435 11.66 12.99 6.31
C LEU A 435 10.64 11.86 6.16
N CYS A 436 10.18 11.59 4.94
CA CYS A 436 9.27 10.48 4.67
C CYS A 436 9.89 9.13 5.00
N ALA A 437 11.15 8.92 4.63
CA ALA A 437 11.86 7.68 4.94
C ALA A 437 11.94 7.44 6.44
N ALA A 438 12.23 8.50 7.23
CA ALA A 438 12.35 8.41 8.67
C ALA A 438 11.03 8.23 9.44
N GLY A 439 9.88 8.27 8.75
CA GLY A 439 8.56 8.19 9.39
C GLY A 439 8.44 7.15 10.51
N PRO A 440 8.81 5.88 10.27
CA PRO A 440 8.76 4.82 11.29
C PRO A 440 9.56 5.10 12.57
N ALA A 441 10.64 5.86 12.51
CA ALA A 441 11.48 6.17 13.66
C ALA A 441 10.75 7.04 14.71
N SER A 442 9.72 7.80 14.32
CA SER A 442 8.94 8.64 15.24
C SER A 442 8.35 7.85 16.41
N ARG A 443 7.86 6.63 16.17
CA ARG A 443 7.33 5.77 17.25
C ARG A 443 8.39 5.32 18.23
N LEU A 444 9.62 5.10 17.75
CA LEU A 444 10.73 4.66 18.60
C LEU A 444 11.19 5.76 19.56
N LEU A 445 11.18 7.02 19.09
CA LEU A 445 11.54 8.17 19.91
C LEU A 445 10.42 8.65 20.84
N ARG A 446 9.16 8.37 20.54
CA ARG A 446 7.98 8.84 21.29
C ARG A 446 7.89 10.37 21.45
N LYS A 447 8.53 11.11 20.56
CA LYS A 447 8.46 12.57 20.50
C LYS A 447 7.27 13.04 19.63
N ARG A 448 7.16 14.33 19.38
CA ARG A 448 6.20 14.89 18.43
C ARG A 448 6.60 14.46 17.02
N ASN A 449 5.61 14.30 16.18
CA ASN A 449 5.85 14.02 14.77
C ASN A 449 6.33 15.30 14.07
N PRO A 450 7.38 15.25 13.28
CA PRO A 450 7.73 16.37 12.40
C PRO A 450 6.62 16.68 11.41
N VAL A 451 6.40 17.97 11.15
CA VAL A 451 5.47 18.46 10.13
C VAL A 451 6.18 19.47 9.25
N LEU A 452 6.25 19.18 7.95
CA LEU A 452 6.90 19.99 6.94
C LEU A 452 5.87 20.58 5.98
N GLY A 453 5.92 21.90 5.80
CA GLY A 453 5.18 22.65 4.78
C GLY A 453 6.04 22.96 3.56
N LEU A 454 5.49 22.75 2.36
CA LEU A 454 6.05 23.20 1.10
C LEU A 454 5.30 24.45 0.65
N VAL A 455 5.97 25.61 0.67
CA VAL A 455 5.37 26.90 0.37
C VAL A 455 5.96 27.46 -0.91
N ALA A 456 5.17 27.49 -1.97
CA ALA A 456 5.58 28.04 -3.25
C ALA A 456 4.32 28.38 -4.09
N GLU A 457 4.48 29.18 -5.12
CA GLU A 457 3.43 29.41 -6.11
C GLU A 457 2.94 28.10 -6.75
N SER A 458 1.77 28.14 -7.38
CA SER A 458 1.22 26.99 -8.11
C SER A 458 2.20 26.48 -9.18
N SER A 459 2.14 25.19 -9.45
CA SER A 459 2.91 24.52 -10.52
C SER A 459 4.44 24.46 -10.32
N LEU A 460 4.98 24.84 -9.18
CA LEU A 460 6.43 24.79 -8.90
C LEU A 460 6.90 23.42 -8.33
N GLY A 461 6.08 22.38 -8.41
CA GLY A 461 6.49 21.00 -8.09
C GLY A 461 6.32 20.58 -6.63
N LYS A 462 5.52 21.30 -5.81
CA LYS A 462 5.21 20.93 -4.40
C LYS A 462 4.65 19.50 -4.30
N GLY A 463 3.59 19.21 -5.06
CA GLY A 463 2.95 17.90 -5.11
C GLY A 463 3.89 16.82 -5.66
N THR A 464 4.79 17.17 -6.60
CA THR A 464 5.80 16.27 -7.14
C THR A 464 6.81 15.84 -6.07
N ALA A 465 7.34 16.78 -5.29
CA ALA A 465 8.27 16.49 -4.20
C ALA A 465 7.60 15.66 -3.11
N ALA A 466 6.38 16.01 -2.70
CA ALA A 466 5.62 15.23 -1.73
C ALA A 466 5.35 13.81 -2.24
N SER A 467 4.86 13.66 -3.47
CA SER A 467 4.59 12.35 -4.08
C SER A 467 5.84 11.47 -4.17
N PHE A 468 7.00 12.06 -4.49
CA PHE A 468 8.26 11.31 -4.52
C PHE A 468 8.64 10.76 -3.14
N GLY A 469 8.51 11.58 -2.09
CA GLY A 469 8.74 11.11 -0.72
C GLY A 469 7.75 10.02 -0.27
N LEU A 470 6.47 10.15 -0.62
CA LEU A 470 5.44 9.15 -0.32
C LEU A 470 5.68 7.84 -1.08
N ALA A 471 6.18 7.92 -2.33
CA ALA A 471 6.47 6.76 -3.17
C ALA A 471 7.50 5.78 -2.56
N ILE A 472 8.23 6.18 -1.54
CA ILE A 472 9.10 5.29 -0.74
C ILE A 472 8.28 4.13 -0.17
N TRP A 473 7.06 4.40 0.33
CA TRP A 473 6.24 3.48 1.10
C TRP A 473 5.09 2.83 0.31
N GLY A 474 4.71 3.38 -0.82
CA GLY A 474 3.60 2.88 -1.62
C GLY A 474 3.10 3.89 -2.64
N HIS A 475 1.91 3.65 -3.19
CA HIS A 475 1.30 4.57 -4.15
C HIS A 475 0.95 5.91 -3.48
N PRO A 476 1.49 7.05 -3.95
CA PRO A 476 1.35 8.35 -3.28
C PRO A 476 -0.10 8.78 -3.02
N ALA A 477 -1.02 8.50 -3.94
CA ALA A 477 -2.42 8.88 -3.79
C ALA A 477 -3.11 8.27 -2.56
N GLN A 478 -2.63 7.12 -2.05
CA GLN A 478 -3.18 6.49 -0.85
C GLN A 478 -2.83 7.22 0.45
N MET A 479 -1.77 8.03 0.42
CA MET A 479 -1.26 8.79 1.56
C MET A 479 -1.52 10.29 1.42
N THR A 480 -2.16 10.72 0.32
CA THR A 480 -2.54 12.11 0.05
C THR A 480 -3.98 12.35 0.48
N VAL A 481 -4.20 13.42 1.21
CA VAL A 481 -5.52 13.87 1.68
C VAL A 481 -5.90 15.14 0.93
N PRO A 482 -7.01 15.15 0.18
CA PRO A 482 -7.49 16.33 -0.53
C PRO A 482 -7.86 17.47 0.43
N ALA A 483 -7.71 18.70 -0.02
CA ALA A 483 -7.99 19.95 0.74
C ALA A 483 -9.40 20.02 1.36
N GLY A 484 -10.40 19.43 0.72
CA GLY A 484 -11.78 19.38 1.23
C GLY A 484 -12.05 18.37 2.35
N SER A 485 -11.03 17.60 2.76
CA SER A 485 -11.20 16.53 3.74
C SER A 485 -11.40 17.07 5.16
N THR A 486 -12.25 16.36 5.93
CA THR A 486 -12.42 16.68 7.35
C THR A 486 -11.25 16.15 8.18
N VAL A 487 -10.98 16.75 9.35
CA VAL A 487 -9.99 16.22 10.30
C VAL A 487 -10.29 14.78 10.67
N LYS A 488 -11.56 14.40 10.77
CA LYS A 488 -12.00 13.02 11.00
C LYS A 488 -11.60 12.11 9.83
N GLY A 489 -11.79 12.53 8.59
CA GLY A 489 -11.38 11.76 7.40
C GLY A 489 -9.87 11.51 7.37
N LEU A 490 -9.06 12.51 7.71
CA LEU A 490 -7.61 12.36 7.87
C LEU A 490 -7.26 11.37 8.99
N GLN A 491 -7.94 11.44 10.12
CA GLN A 491 -7.74 10.52 11.23
C GLN A 491 -8.06 9.08 10.82
N ASP A 492 -9.16 8.88 10.12
CA ASP A 492 -9.60 7.56 9.65
C ASP A 492 -8.63 6.99 8.58
N LEU A 493 -8.11 7.84 7.69
CA LEU A 493 -7.08 7.45 6.72
C LEU A 493 -5.81 6.94 7.42
N SER A 494 -5.36 7.61 8.47
CA SER A 494 -4.11 7.31 9.17
C SER A 494 -4.20 6.14 10.15
N ILE A 495 -5.38 5.59 10.43
CA ILE A 495 -5.54 4.42 11.32
C ILE A 495 -4.89 3.17 10.73
N GLY A 496 -5.02 2.94 9.43
CA GLY A 496 -4.46 1.76 8.74
C GLY A 496 -2.95 1.81 8.55
N SER A 497 -2.33 2.99 8.70
CA SER A 497 -0.89 3.21 8.52
C SER A 497 -0.36 4.29 9.48
N PRO A 498 -0.41 4.06 10.80
CA PRO A 498 -0.16 5.10 11.80
C PRO A 498 1.28 5.60 11.85
N ASP A 499 2.22 4.87 11.27
CA ASP A 499 3.65 5.18 11.26
C ASP A 499 4.15 5.69 9.90
N LEU A 500 3.28 5.74 8.87
CA LEU A 500 3.64 6.23 7.54
C LEU A 500 3.38 7.74 7.37
N PRO A 501 4.03 8.40 6.40
CA PRO A 501 3.81 9.80 6.10
C PRO A 501 2.39 10.05 5.58
N THR A 502 1.89 11.27 5.81
CA THR A 502 0.59 11.73 5.30
C THR A 502 0.76 13.13 4.72
N PHE A 503 0.23 13.35 3.53
CA PHE A 503 0.31 14.62 2.82
C PHE A 503 -1.07 15.28 2.72
N ALA A 504 -1.17 16.55 3.16
CA ALA A 504 -2.34 17.39 2.99
C ALA A 504 -2.06 18.41 1.88
N ASP A 505 -2.76 18.28 0.77
CA ASP A 505 -2.59 19.18 -0.38
C ASP A 505 -3.47 20.43 -0.25
N GLU A 506 -3.01 21.55 -0.84
CA GLU A 506 -3.74 22.83 -0.95
C GLU A 506 -4.31 23.38 0.37
N LEU A 507 -3.56 23.32 1.45
CA LEU A 507 -4.01 23.70 2.80
C LEU A 507 -4.45 25.17 2.93
N GLN A 508 -3.94 26.06 2.08
CA GLN A 508 -4.34 27.49 2.07
C GLN A 508 -5.82 27.71 1.73
N GLN A 509 -6.44 26.85 0.94
CA GLN A 509 -7.87 26.97 0.63
C GLN A 509 -8.71 26.79 1.90
N LEU A 510 -8.36 25.81 2.70
CA LEU A 510 -9.01 25.56 3.97
C LEU A 510 -8.73 26.68 4.99
N LEU A 511 -7.53 27.25 4.98
CA LEU A 511 -7.14 28.37 5.86
C LEU A 511 -8.01 29.61 5.63
N LYS A 512 -8.34 29.93 4.36
CA LYS A 512 -9.21 31.07 4.01
C LYS A 512 -10.65 30.91 4.49
N VAL A 513 -11.15 29.67 4.55
CA VAL A 513 -12.56 29.38 4.89
C VAL A 513 -12.72 29.05 6.38
N GLU A 514 -11.86 28.18 6.91
CA GLU A 514 -11.95 27.65 8.27
C GLU A 514 -10.58 27.59 8.97
N PRO A 515 -9.99 28.70 9.42
CA PRO A 515 -8.65 28.74 10.00
C PRO A 515 -8.46 27.79 11.19
N ARG A 516 -9.48 27.63 12.04
CA ARG A 516 -9.42 26.71 13.19
C ARG A 516 -9.28 25.25 12.78
N ARG A 517 -9.83 24.89 11.65
CA ARG A 517 -9.72 23.52 11.11
C ARG A 517 -8.30 23.21 10.67
N VAL A 518 -7.58 24.20 10.13
CA VAL A 518 -6.16 24.07 9.79
C VAL A 518 -5.31 23.89 11.05
N GLU A 519 -5.56 24.68 12.09
CA GLU A 519 -4.87 24.50 13.37
C GLU A 519 -5.13 23.10 13.95
N ASP A 520 -6.37 22.64 14.00
CA ASP A 520 -6.75 21.32 14.50
C ASP A 520 -6.04 20.20 13.68
N LEU A 521 -5.93 20.37 12.36
CA LEU A 521 -5.26 19.45 11.46
C LEU A 521 -3.76 19.37 11.76
N LEU A 522 -3.08 20.50 11.83
CA LEU A 522 -1.65 20.56 12.11
C LEU A 522 -1.31 20.09 13.52
N TYR A 523 -2.17 20.37 14.50
CA TYR A 523 -2.07 19.81 15.85
C TYR A 523 -2.18 18.29 15.83
N TYR A 524 -3.10 17.74 15.03
CA TYR A 524 -3.23 16.29 14.88
C TYR A 524 -2.01 15.69 14.20
N LEU A 525 -1.52 16.29 13.12
CA LEU A 525 -0.32 15.82 12.43
C LEU A 525 0.90 15.80 13.37
N ALA A 526 1.10 16.86 14.15
CA ALA A 526 2.24 16.99 15.06
C ALA A 526 2.13 16.11 16.31
N ASN A 527 0.96 16.06 16.95
CA ASN A 527 0.79 15.37 18.23
C ASN A 527 0.32 13.92 18.06
N GLY A 528 -0.31 13.60 16.93
CA GLY A 528 -0.82 12.28 16.61
C GLY A 528 -2.00 11.83 17.47
N GLN A 529 -2.54 12.69 18.34
CA GLN A 529 -3.62 12.35 19.26
C GLN A 529 -4.99 12.62 18.64
N ARG A 530 -5.85 11.62 18.65
CA ARG A 530 -7.25 11.74 18.24
C ARG A 530 -8.07 12.41 19.35
N ARG A 531 -9.04 13.27 18.98
CA ARG A 531 -10.08 13.72 19.93
C ARG A 531 -10.93 12.53 20.33
N VAL A 532 -11.09 12.32 21.65
CA VAL A 532 -12.03 11.32 22.17
C VAL A 532 -13.45 11.84 21.95
N THR A 533 -14.22 11.16 21.11
CA THR A 533 -15.64 11.42 20.93
C THR A 533 -16.40 10.32 21.64
N SER A 534 -17.30 10.69 22.58
CA SER A 534 -18.23 9.74 23.17
C SER A 534 -19.24 9.34 22.10
N SER A 535 -19.13 8.15 21.54
CA SER A 535 -20.25 7.53 20.83
C SER A 535 -21.18 6.90 21.88
N LYS A 536 -22.50 6.87 21.60
CA LYS A 536 -23.51 6.18 22.43
C LYS A 536 -23.29 4.67 22.56
N ALA A 537 -22.33 4.10 21.87
CA ALA A 537 -21.83 2.75 22.02
C ALA A 537 -20.56 2.80 22.88
N GLN A 538 -20.69 2.54 24.08
CA GLN A 538 -19.89 2.17 25.25
C GLN A 538 -18.38 1.81 25.13
N GLU A 539 -17.66 2.16 24.08
CA GLU A 539 -16.22 2.07 24.05
C GLU A 539 -15.65 3.45 23.75
N ALA A 540 -15.14 4.11 24.78
CA ALA A 540 -14.14 5.15 24.61
C ALA A 540 -12.95 4.50 23.91
N VAL A 541 -12.97 4.46 22.58
CA VAL A 541 -11.83 4.05 21.78
C VAL A 541 -10.78 5.13 22.01
N GLY A 542 -9.95 4.92 23.02
CA GLY A 542 -8.69 5.63 23.20
C GLY A 542 -7.88 5.40 21.94
N GLY A 543 -7.98 6.34 20.99
CA GLY A 543 -7.38 6.20 19.68
C GLY A 543 -5.88 6.05 19.82
N GLU A 544 -5.33 5.00 19.20
CA GLU A 544 -3.88 4.83 19.08
C GLU A 544 -3.26 6.12 18.54
N ARG A 545 -2.17 6.56 19.17
CA ARG A 545 -1.44 7.74 18.73
C ARG A 545 -0.78 7.46 17.38
N ARG A 546 -0.99 8.35 16.41
CA ARG A 546 -0.25 8.36 15.16
C ARG A 546 1.18 8.84 15.39
N TYR A 547 2.17 8.18 14.79
CA TYR A 547 3.58 8.54 14.85
C TYR A 547 4.20 8.83 13.47
N GLY A 548 3.41 8.93 12.42
CA GLY A 548 3.91 9.22 11.07
C GLY A 548 4.21 10.69 10.85
N ILE A 549 4.95 10.99 9.80
CA ILE A 549 5.32 12.33 9.36
C ILE A 549 4.09 13.06 8.79
N GLY A 550 3.99 14.37 9.04
CA GLY A 550 3.03 15.26 8.39
C GLY A 550 3.70 16.08 7.28
N LEU A 551 3.07 16.12 6.11
CA LEU A 551 3.44 17.02 5.02
C LEU A 551 2.23 17.85 4.63
N TYR A 552 2.45 19.08 4.18
CA TYR A 552 1.42 19.87 3.52
C TYR A 552 1.99 20.78 2.42
N ALA A 553 1.12 21.19 1.50
CA ALA A 553 1.45 22.16 0.47
C ALA A 553 0.57 23.41 0.62
N ALA A 554 1.16 24.58 0.40
CA ALA A 554 0.49 25.85 0.40
C ALA A 554 1.15 26.84 -0.59
N GLU A 555 0.41 27.87 -1.01
CA GLU A 555 0.97 28.96 -1.83
C GLU A 555 1.57 30.06 -0.96
N GLU A 556 1.00 30.27 0.22
CA GLU A 556 1.45 31.23 1.23
C GLU A 556 1.77 30.53 2.55
N SER A 557 2.61 31.11 3.37
CA SER A 557 2.96 30.56 4.68
C SER A 557 1.72 30.36 5.55
N VAL A 558 1.45 29.11 5.88
CA VAL A 558 0.41 28.74 6.85
C VAL A 558 0.89 29.00 8.28
N ALA A 559 2.19 28.84 8.53
CA ALA A 559 2.77 29.05 9.85
C ALA A 559 2.55 30.46 10.37
N HIS A 560 2.62 31.48 9.52
CA HIS A 560 2.40 32.87 9.90
C HIS A 560 0.94 33.16 10.36
N ALA A 561 -0.02 32.39 9.86
CA ALA A 561 -1.43 32.51 10.24
C ALA A 561 -1.79 31.78 11.55
N LEU A 562 -0.89 31.00 12.10
CA LEU A 562 -1.11 30.15 13.27
C LEU A 562 -0.72 30.84 14.58
N GLN A 563 -1.22 30.34 15.71
CA GLN A 563 -0.74 30.77 17.04
C GLN A 563 0.72 30.31 17.25
N LEU A 564 1.50 31.10 18.03
CA LEU A 564 2.91 30.81 18.32
C LEU A 564 3.18 29.33 18.68
N GLY A 565 2.31 28.74 19.49
CA GLY A 565 2.45 27.32 19.86
C GLY A 565 2.32 26.35 18.70
N ALA A 566 1.55 26.68 17.65
CA ALA A 566 1.43 25.90 16.43
C ALA A 566 2.57 26.18 15.45
N GLN A 567 3.03 27.44 15.38
CA GLN A 567 4.17 27.83 14.52
C GLN A 567 5.44 27.04 14.82
N PHE A 568 5.72 26.78 16.11
CA PHE A 568 6.89 25.97 16.53
C PHE A 568 6.70 24.46 16.40
N ARG A 569 5.57 23.98 15.86
CA ARG A 569 5.33 22.57 15.57
C ARG A 569 5.52 22.20 14.12
N VAL A 570 5.61 23.19 13.27
CA VAL A 570 5.79 23.02 11.83
C VAL A 570 7.02 23.82 11.37
N PHE A 571 7.65 23.38 10.32
CA PHE A 571 8.64 24.16 9.60
C PHE A 571 8.27 24.17 8.11
N GLU A 572 8.52 25.30 7.47
CA GLU A 572 8.14 25.52 6.08
C GLU A 572 9.39 25.71 5.22
N LEU A 573 9.39 25.12 4.05
CA LEU A 573 10.40 25.38 3.03
C LEU A 573 9.77 26.23 1.93
N ALA A 574 10.26 27.46 1.81
CA ALA A 574 9.82 28.40 0.80
C ALA A 574 10.61 28.22 -0.50
N GLY A 575 9.96 28.49 -1.63
CA GLY A 575 10.54 28.38 -2.96
C GLY A 575 10.23 27.07 -3.69
N ALA A 576 10.65 26.99 -4.95
CA ALA A 576 10.35 25.86 -5.81
C ALA A 576 11.09 24.61 -5.37
N PRO A 577 10.40 23.53 -4.99
CA PRO A 577 11.05 22.25 -4.68
C PRO A 577 11.73 21.59 -5.88
N MET A 578 11.29 21.92 -7.08
CA MET A 578 11.87 21.46 -8.36
C MET A 578 12.44 22.65 -9.13
N PRO A 579 13.71 22.60 -9.56
CA PRO A 579 14.37 23.73 -10.19
C PRO A 579 13.88 24.03 -11.60
N SER A 580 13.18 23.12 -12.24
CA SER A 580 12.62 23.28 -13.58
C SER A 580 11.45 22.31 -13.83
N GLU A 581 10.62 22.65 -14.82
CA GLU A 581 9.53 21.79 -15.27
C GLU A 581 10.03 20.44 -15.81
N VAL A 582 11.18 20.43 -16.48
CA VAL A 582 11.81 19.21 -16.99
C VAL A 582 12.20 18.29 -15.85
N CYS A 583 12.79 18.81 -14.78
CA CYS A 583 13.12 18.03 -13.59
C CYS A 583 11.84 17.49 -12.94
N ALA A 584 10.81 18.32 -12.76
CA ALA A 584 9.54 17.92 -12.20
C ALA A 584 8.88 16.80 -13.02
N THR A 585 8.84 16.90 -14.34
CA THR A 585 8.28 15.89 -15.24
C THR A 585 9.04 14.57 -15.14
N ARG A 586 10.37 14.61 -15.08
CA ARG A 586 11.20 13.40 -14.94
C ARG A 586 10.95 12.69 -13.60
N ILE A 587 10.92 13.45 -12.51
CA ILE A 587 10.59 12.91 -11.17
C ILE A 587 9.17 12.35 -11.11
N GLN A 588 8.20 13.02 -11.73
CA GLN A 588 6.83 12.49 -11.84
C GLN A 588 6.77 11.16 -12.59
N GLY A 589 7.52 11.04 -13.71
CA GLY A 589 7.60 9.79 -14.46
C GLY A 589 8.14 8.64 -13.62
N ILE A 590 9.21 8.90 -12.86
CA ILE A 590 9.81 7.92 -11.93
C ILE A 590 8.80 7.54 -10.84
N THR A 591 8.14 8.51 -10.20
CA THR A 591 7.18 8.29 -9.13
C THR A 591 5.97 7.45 -9.59
N ARG A 592 5.48 7.65 -10.81
CA ARG A 592 4.36 6.87 -11.39
C ARG A 592 4.74 5.42 -11.68
N SER A 593 6.00 5.16 -12.02
CA SER A 593 6.47 3.84 -12.45
C SER A 593 7.19 3.06 -11.35
N HIS A 594 7.72 3.73 -10.33
CA HIS A 594 8.53 3.14 -9.29
C HIS A 594 8.11 3.66 -7.91
N TYR A 595 7.26 2.92 -7.21
CA TYR A 595 6.80 3.24 -5.86
C TYR A 595 6.71 2.00 -4.97
N GLY A 596 6.80 2.18 -3.66
CA GLY A 596 6.70 1.11 -2.66
C GLY A 596 7.86 0.12 -2.63
N VAL A 597 8.84 0.27 -3.54
CA VAL A 597 9.96 -0.67 -3.68
C VAL A 597 11.08 -0.45 -2.67
N ILE A 598 11.16 0.73 -2.07
CA ILE A 598 12.17 1.05 -1.03
C ILE A 598 11.68 0.72 0.35
N GLY A 599 10.36 0.82 0.60
CA GLY A 599 9.75 0.58 1.90
C GLY A 599 10.17 -0.73 2.57
N PRO A 600 10.17 -1.88 1.89
CA PRO A 600 10.61 -3.16 2.45
C PRO A 600 12.07 -3.14 2.93
N LEU A 601 12.97 -2.54 2.16
CA LEU A 601 14.38 -2.43 2.54
C LEU A 601 14.56 -1.57 3.80
N LEU A 602 13.82 -0.46 3.88
CA LEU A 602 13.81 0.36 5.10
C LEU A 602 13.17 -0.38 6.29
N ALA A 603 12.11 -1.14 6.07
CA ALA A 603 11.44 -1.93 7.10
C ALA A 603 12.41 -2.96 7.73
N GLU A 604 13.23 -3.62 6.92
CA GLU A 604 14.27 -4.53 7.38
C GLU A 604 15.34 -3.79 8.19
N ILE A 605 15.87 -2.67 7.65
CA ILE A 605 16.86 -1.83 8.32
C ILE A 605 16.32 -1.38 9.69
N TYR A 606 15.10 -0.86 9.74
CA TYR A 606 14.51 -0.33 10.97
C TYR A 606 14.18 -1.44 11.97
N THR A 607 13.77 -2.61 11.51
CA THR A 607 13.54 -3.76 12.39
C THR A 607 14.85 -4.23 13.01
N ALA A 608 15.92 -4.31 12.22
CA ALA A 608 17.25 -4.72 12.72
C ALA A 608 17.84 -3.71 13.69
N ASP A 609 17.75 -2.41 13.38
CA ASP A 609 18.43 -1.34 14.08
C ASP A 609 17.55 -0.65 15.15
N GLN A 610 16.35 -1.18 15.46
CA GLN A 610 15.34 -0.51 16.30
C GLN A 610 15.88 -0.02 17.67
N ALA A 611 16.86 -0.70 18.23
CA ALA A 611 17.45 -0.34 19.53
C ALA A 611 18.38 0.87 19.44
N THR A 612 19.09 1.05 18.33
CA THR A 612 20.11 2.09 18.14
C THR A 612 19.58 3.35 17.46
N ILE A 613 18.45 3.26 16.77
CA ILE A 613 17.84 4.39 16.07
C ILE A 613 17.59 5.61 16.98
N PRO A 614 17.01 5.46 18.20
CA PRO A 614 16.81 6.60 19.09
C PRO A 614 18.12 7.33 19.45
N GLU A 615 19.17 6.59 19.76
CA GLU A 615 20.47 7.14 20.10
C GLU A 615 21.10 7.88 18.92
N ARG A 616 20.97 7.32 17.70
CA ARG A 616 21.49 7.96 16.48
C ARG A 616 20.81 9.29 16.21
N ILE A 617 19.47 9.34 16.26
CA ILE A 617 18.72 10.59 16.04
C ILE A 617 19.00 11.61 17.13
N GLU A 618 19.11 11.18 18.40
CA GLU A 618 19.49 12.07 19.53
C GLU A 618 20.89 12.65 19.34
N ALA A 619 21.85 11.89 18.84
CA ALA A 619 23.21 12.36 18.56
C ALA A 619 23.22 13.43 17.47
N ILE A 620 22.48 13.21 16.36
CA ILE A 620 22.33 14.21 15.28
C ILE A 620 21.65 15.48 15.83
N ALA A 621 20.54 15.32 16.56
CA ALA A 621 19.81 16.47 17.12
C ALA A 621 20.64 17.28 18.11
N ARG A 622 21.52 16.66 18.88
CA ARG A 622 22.45 17.33 19.78
C ARG A 622 23.48 18.17 19.00
N LYS A 623 24.13 17.57 17.99
CA LYS A 623 25.07 18.27 17.10
C LYS A 623 24.40 19.49 16.45
N LEU A 624 23.20 19.35 15.90
CA LEU A 624 22.45 20.44 15.29
C LEU A 624 22.11 21.55 16.28
N ARG A 625 21.74 21.22 17.53
CA ARG A 625 21.45 22.20 18.59
C ARG A 625 22.67 23.01 18.98
N GLU A 626 23.84 22.36 19.05
CA GLU A 626 25.12 23.00 19.37
C GLU A 626 25.57 23.92 18.22
N ALA A 627 25.44 23.48 16.97
CA ALA A 627 25.85 24.23 15.79
C ALA A 627 24.89 25.41 15.44
N HIS A 628 23.60 25.27 15.72
CA HIS A 628 22.56 26.22 15.31
C HIS A 628 21.70 26.69 16.50
N PRO A 629 22.16 27.64 17.32
CA PRO A 629 21.41 28.12 18.50
C PRO A 629 20.08 28.80 18.17
N GLY A 630 19.84 29.15 16.89
CA GLY A 630 18.59 29.72 16.40
C GLY A 630 17.42 28.73 16.34
N LEU A 631 17.69 27.42 16.36
CA LEU A 631 16.66 26.37 16.39
C LEU A 631 15.90 26.37 17.71
N LYS A 632 14.61 26.09 17.70
CA LYS A 632 13.73 26.12 18.86
C LYS A 632 13.00 24.79 19.08
N GLY A 633 12.78 24.43 20.33
CA GLY A 633 11.95 23.29 20.72
C GLY A 633 12.35 21.98 20.05
N ASP A 634 11.47 21.45 19.22
CA ASP A 634 11.64 20.15 18.52
C ASP A 634 12.34 20.29 17.15
N ASP A 635 12.73 21.52 16.71
CA ASP A 635 13.39 21.75 15.41
C ASP A 635 14.62 20.83 15.20
N PRO A 636 15.57 20.72 16.17
CA PRO A 636 16.74 19.86 15.99
C PRO A 636 16.36 18.39 15.73
N TYR A 637 15.28 17.93 16.35
CA TYR A 637 14.80 16.55 16.11
C TYR A 637 14.17 16.40 14.73
N SER A 638 13.34 17.36 14.32
CA SER A 638 12.71 17.35 13.01
C SER A 638 13.73 17.30 11.87
N ILE A 639 14.82 18.06 12.02
CA ILE A 639 15.94 18.07 11.08
C ILE A 639 16.76 16.77 11.16
N ALA A 640 17.00 16.26 12.38
CA ALA A 640 17.69 14.99 12.60
C ALA A 640 16.94 13.81 11.94
N PHE A 641 15.61 13.84 11.88
CA PHE A 641 14.84 12.86 11.12
C PHE A 641 15.16 12.91 9.63
N VAL A 642 15.35 14.10 9.05
CA VAL A 642 15.73 14.22 7.63
C VAL A 642 17.09 13.60 7.38
N GLU A 643 18.11 13.94 8.20
CA GLU A 643 19.46 13.37 8.07
C GLU A 643 19.44 11.85 8.19
N PHE A 644 18.84 11.33 9.27
CA PHE A 644 18.70 9.90 9.50
C PHE A 644 17.96 9.17 8.37
N GLY A 645 16.90 9.78 7.84
CA GLY A 645 16.15 9.21 6.73
C GLY A 645 16.96 9.16 5.43
N LEU A 646 17.76 10.20 5.15
CA LEU A 646 18.66 10.21 4.00
C LEU A 646 19.79 9.18 4.15
N GLU A 647 20.38 9.02 5.35
CA GLU A 647 21.34 7.96 5.66
C GLU A 647 20.73 6.56 5.39
N SER A 648 19.47 6.38 5.84
CA SER A 648 18.74 5.12 5.63
C SER A 648 18.46 4.85 4.16
N LEU A 649 18.05 5.87 3.40
CA LEU A 649 17.85 5.79 1.95
C LEU A 649 19.17 5.49 1.22
N ALA A 650 20.25 6.17 1.59
CA ALA A 650 21.58 5.91 1.02
C ALA A 650 22.02 4.46 1.25
N ARG A 651 21.78 3.94 2.46
CA ARG A 651 22.06 2.53 2.79
C ARG A 651 21.21 1.56 1.93
N ALA A 652 19.93 1.85 1.76
CA ALA A 652 19.01 1.00 1.01
C ALA A 652 19.26 1.03 -0.50
N THR A 653 19.60 2.19 -1.06
CA THR A 653 19.68 2.42 -2.51
C THR A 653 21.10 2.49 -3.06
N LYS A 654 22.10 2.56 -2.19
CA LYS A 654 23.53 2.77 -2.54
C LYS A 654 23.77 4.08 -3.31
N VAL A 655 22.96 5.11 -3.04
CA VAL A 655 23.10 6.46 -3.58
C VAL A 655 23.59 7.38 -2.48
N ASP A 656 24.67 8.13 -2.71
CA ASP A 656 25.08 9.19 -1.79
C ASP A 656 24.11 10.38 -1.89
N LEU A 657 23.52 10.75 -0.77
CA LEU A 657 22.50 11.82 -0.70
C LEU A 657 23.00 13.04 0.08
N SER A 658 24.29 13.08 0.44
CA SER A 658 24.92 14.18 1.20
C SER A 658 24.07 14.57 2.44
N ALA A 659 23.64 13.58 3.22
CA ALA A 659 22.66 13.73 4.30
C ALA A 659 22.96 14.88 5.28
N THR A 660 24.24 15.01 5.70
CA THR A 660 24.68 16.07 6.61
C THR A 660 24.61 17.47 5.95
N ALA A 661 24.97 17.59 4.66
CA ALA A 661 24.87 18.88 3.97
C ALA A 661 23.41 19.34 3.83
N VAL A 662 22.51 18.40 3.56
CA VAL A 662 21.06 18.70 3.51
C VAL A 662 20.55 19.16 4.88
N SER A 663 20.95 18.49 5.96
CA SER A 663 20.49 18.81 7.31
C SER A 663 21.06 20.15 7.81
N GLU A 664 22.30 20.47 7.49
CA GLU A 664 22.91 21.76 7.81
C GLU A 664 22.22 22.91 7.07
N TRP A 665 22.01 22.78 5.76
CA TRP A 665 21.23 23.74 4.97
C TRP A 665 19.81 23.93 5.53
N LEU A 666 19.16 22.84 5.90
CA LEU A 666 17.82 22.88 6.48
C LEU A 666 17.82 23.59 7.85
N ALA A 667 18.84 23.34 8.67
CA ALA A 667 19.00 23.98 9.98
C ALA A 667 19.17 25.50 9.87
N GLU A 668 19.96 25.97 8.89
CA GLU A 668 20.09 27.40 8.59
C GLU A 668 18.75 28.01 8.15
N SER A 669 18.06 27.33 7.24
CA SER A 669 16.74 27.77 6.72
C SER A 669 15.70 27.87 7.84
N VAL A 670 15.60 26.85 8.70
CA VAL A 670 14.66 26.83 9.83
C VAL A 670 15.06 27.88 10.90
N ALA A 671 16.34 28.05 11.20
CA ALA A 671 16.80 29.05 12.14
C ALA A 671 16.49 30.48 11.67
N ALA A 672 16.62 30.77 10.37
CA ALA A 672 16.19 32.05 9.76
C ALA A 672 14.68 32.23 9.92
N GLN A 673 13.86 31.24 9.59
CA GLN A 673 12.42 31.28 9.77
C GLN A 673 12.01 31.55 11.22
N ARG A 674 12.72 30.98 12.20
CA ARG A 674 12.44 31.21 13.63
C ARG A 674 12.77 32.64 14.07
N LYS A 675 13.71 33.33 13.43
CA LYS A 675 13.98 34.76 13.66
C LYS A 675 12.86 35.62 13.13
N GLU A 676 12.24 35.23 12.02
CA GLU A 676 11.16 35.96 11.37
C GLU A 676 9.77 35.61 11.94
N ALA A 677 9.70 34.64 12.87
CA ALA A 677 8.43 34.18 13.45
C ALA A 677 7.66 35.33 14.09
N ILE A 678 6.50 35.63 13.51
CA ILE A 678 5.64 36.74 13.93
C ILE A 678 4.93 36.34 15.23
N ASP A 679 5.11 37.18 16.28
CA ASP A 679 4.26 37.07 17.46
C ASP A 679 2.84 37.56 17.10
N ARG A 680 1.95 36.59 16.80
CA ARG A 680 0.55 36.89 16.40
C ARG A 680 -0.17 37.81 17.41
N HIS A 681 0.12 37.69 18.69
CA HIS A 681 -0.51 38.54 19.70
C HIS A 681 0.05 39.94 19.67
N LEU A 682 1.35 40.10 19.33
CA LEU A 682 1.95 41.42 19.09
C LEU A 682 1.42 41.99 17.80
N ALA A 683 1.37 41.24 16.71
CA ALA A 683 0.79 41.69 15.44
C ALA A 683 -0.69 42.10 15.59
N ALA A 684 -1.49 41.30 16.30
CA ALA A 684 -2.88 41.66 16.61
C ALA A 684 -2.98 42.96 17.45
N TRP A 685 -2.04 43.14 18.36
CA TRP A 685 -1.98 44.32 19.20
C TRP A 685 -1.61 45.55 18.39
N GLN A 686 -0.60 45.48 17.54
CA GLN A 686 -0.19 46.54 16.63
C GLN A 686 -1.32 46.90 15.66
N ALA A 687 -1.90 45.91 14.97
CA ALA A 687 -3.03 46.16 14.07
C ALA A 687 -4.23 46.85 14.75
N LEU A 688 -4.51 46.44 16.00
CA LEU A 688 -5.55 47.08 16.81
C LEU A 688 -5.21 48.53 17.12
N LEU A 689 -3.99 48.78 17.60
CA LEU A 689 -3.56 50.16 17.91
C LEU A 689 -3.47 51.01 16.66
N ASP A 690 -2.92 50.49 15.56
CA ASP A 690 -2.86 51.22 14.27
C ASP A 690 -4.26 51.60 13.79
N THR A 691 -5.22 50.67 13.87
CA THR A 691 -6.62 50.95 13.54
C THR A 691 -7.20 52.08 14.40
N ILE A 692 -6.98 52.03 15.71
CA ILE A 692 -7.49 53.01 16.64
C ILE A 692 -6.79 54.35 16.45
N MET A 693 -5.47 54.37 16.37
CA MET A 693 -4.67 55.59 16.22
C MET A 693 -4.88 56.23 14.85
N GLY A 694 -5.07 55.42 13.79
CA GLY A 694 -5.44 55.95 12.46
C GLY A 694 -6.78 56.67 12.44
N VAL A 695 -7.77 56.18 13.21
CA VAL A 695 -9.07 56.88 13.35
C VAL A 695 -8.99 58.07 14.30
N CYS A 696 -8.18 57.91 15.35
CA CYS A 696 -8.04 59.00 16.37
C CYS A 696 -7.28 60.24 15.87
N GLY A 697 -6.40 60.09 14.85
CA GLY A 697 -5.54 61.16 14.42
C GLY A 697 -4.68 61.75 15.56
N GLU A 698 -4.08 62.87 15.33
CA GLU A 698 -3.34 63.70 16.36
C GLU A 698 -4.24 64.48 17.32
N PHE A 699 -5.53 64.19 17.34
CA PHE A 699 -6.50 64.92 18.14
C PHE A 699 -6.45 64.46 19.60
N GLY A 700 -6.42 65.47 20.49
CA GLY A 700 -6.42 65.33 21.93
C GLY A 700 -7.69 64.64 22.47
N SER A 701 -7.78 64.51 23.80
CA SER A 701 -8.75 63.80 24.60
C SER A 701 -10.20 63.76 24.07
N VAL A 702 -10.68 62.70 23.47
CA VAL A 702 -12.09 62.61 22.99
C VAL A 702 -12.56 61.13 23.03
N GLY A 703 -13.84 61.01 23.40
CA GLY A 703 -14.61 59.78 23.18
C GLY A 703 -14.95 59.63 21.70
N ILE A 704 -14.35 58.71 21.00
CA ILE A 704 -14.52 58.51 19.55
C ILE A 704 -15.74 57.65 19.29
N THR A 705 -16.72 58.23 18.60
CA THR A 705 -17.96 57.59 18.22
C THR A 705 -17.95 57.30 16.73
N ILE A 706 -18.21 56.04 16.35
CA ILE A 706 -18.35 55.61 14.96
C ILE A 706 -19.81 55.60 14.53
N GLN A 707 -20.08 55.49 13.24
CA GLN A 707 -21.43 55.37 12.68
C GLN A 707 -22.30 54.36 13.43
N GLY A 708 -23.51 54.77 13.80
CA GLY A 708 -24.44 53.96 14.62
C GLY A 708 -24.35 54.19 16.14
N GLY A 709 -23.60 55.18 16.61
CA GLY A 709 -23.57 55.58 18.02
C GLY A 709 -22.79 54.65 18.95
N THR A 710 -21.92 53.80 18.38
CA THR A 710 -21.05 52.90 19.14
C THR A 710 -19.69 53.54 19.38
N TYR A 711 -19.25 53.59 20.63
CA TYR A 711 -17.93 54.16 20.97
C TYR A 711 -16.83 53.18 20.52
N LEU A 712 -15.77 53.71 19.90
CA LEU A 712 -14.55 52.95 19.53
C LEU A 712 -13.54 52.91 20.69
N ALA A 713 -13.12 54.06 21.16
CA ALA A 713 -12.12 54.19 22.19
C ALA A 713 -12.24 55.57 22.92
N TRP A 714 -11.53 55.71 24.04
CA TRP A 714 -11.34 56.96 24.78
C TRP A 714 -9.85 57.21 24.96
N ARG A 715 -9.40 58.44 24.86
CA ARG A 715 -7.99 58.84 24.92
C ARG A 715 -7.74 60.01 25.83
N GLY A 716 -6.54 60.16 26.40
CA GLY A 716 -6.13 61.29 27.19
C GLY A 716 -6.92 61.46 28.50
N GLU A 717 -7.46 62.60 28.77
CA GLU A 717 -8.23 62.90 30.02
C GLU A 717 -9.46 62.02 30.18
N GLU A 718 -10.12 61.65 29.10
CA GLU A 718 -11.26 60.74 29.09
C GLU A 718 -10.89 59.30 29.46
N ALA A 719 -9.62 58.92 29.29
CA ALA A 719 -9.06 57.62 29.67
C ALA A 719 -8.06 57.74 30.84
N ALA A 720 -8.20 58.75 31.67
CA ALA A 720 -7.25 59.10 32.77
C ALA A 720 -6.99 57.95 33.77
N ASN A 721 -7.90 56.97 33.83
CA ASN A 721 -7.72 55.78 34.68
C ASN A 721 -6.85 54.70 34.02
N ALA A 722 -6.42 54.83 32.76
CA ALA A 722 -5.54 53.92 32.04
C ALA A 722 -4.13 54.54 32.00
N SER A 723 -3.11 53.82 32.52
CA SER A 723 -1.73 54.31 32.53
C SER A 723 -1.14 54.56 31.14
N GLY A 724 -1.69 53.96 30.11
CA GLY A 724 -1.40 54.24 28.68
C GLY A 724 -2.22 55.38 28.09
N GLY A 725 -3.16 55.97 28.83
CA GLY A 725 -4.05 57.02 28.35
C GLY A 725 -5.00 56.58 27.23
N LEU A 726 -5.37 55.28 27.17
CA LEU A 726 -6.26 54.71 26.15
C LEU A 726 -7.18 53.65 26.77
N GLU A 727 -8.48 53.77 26.52
CA GLU A 727 -9.48 52.74 26.83
C GLU A 727 -10.17 52.31 25.53
N ILE A 728 -10.27 51.03 25.24
CA ILE A 728 -10.78 50.46 23.98
C ILE A 728 -12.11 49.75 24.23
N ASN A 729 -13.10 49.98 23.37
CA ASN A 729 -14.35 49.24 23.38
C ASN A 729 -14.23 47.95 22.55
N PRO A 730 -14.14 46.78 23.18
CA PRO A 730 -13.98 45.53 22.45
C PRO A 730 -15.20 45.08 21.62
N LYS A 731 -16.33 45.75 21.78
CA LYS A 731 -17.56 45.51 20.99
C LYS A 731 -17.72 46.50 19.82
N SER A 732 -16.73 47.35 19.57
CA SER A 732 -16.76 48.21 18.39
C SER A 732 -16.56 47.36 17.11
N PRO A 733 -17.38 47.58 16.07
CA PRO A 733 -17.23 46.88 14.78
C PRO A 733 -15.81 47.05 14.18
N LEU A 734 -15.15 48.19 14.32
CA LEU A 734 -13.78 48.39 13.85
C LEU A 734 -12.77 47.55 14.65
N VAL A 735 -12.94 47.42 15.97
CA VAL A 735 -12.11 46.56 16.79
C VAL A 735 -12.30 45.09 16.43
N GLU A 736 -13.56 44.65 16.22
CA GLU A 736 -13.86 43.30 15.80
C GLU A 736 -13.29 42.99 14.40
N ALA A 737 -13.39 43.94 13.47
CA ALA A 737 -12.82 43.80 12.12
C ALA A 737 -11.28 43.71 12.16
N ALA A 738 -10.61 44.58 12.88
CA ALA A 738 -9.15 44.60 13.04
C ALA A 738 -8.62 43.29 13.66
N LEU A 739 -9.38 42.70 14.59
CA LEU A 739 -8.98 41.50 15.30
C LEU A 739 -9.46 40.19 14.66
N ARG A 740 -10.35 40.21 13.65
CA ARG A 740 -10.86 39.06 12.95
C ARG A 740 -9.76 38.17 12.40
N PRO A 741 -8.70 38.65 11.73
CA PRO A 741 -7.61 37.81 11.21
C PRO A 741 -6.83 37.10 12.32
N TYR A 742 -6.87 37.58 13.54
CA TYR A 742 -6.10 37.13 14.69
C TYR A 742 -6.92 36.30 15.69
N GLY A 743 -8.18 35.98 15.39
CA GLY A 743 -9.06 35.20 16.28
C GLY A 743 -9.87 36.04 17.29
N GLY A 744 -10.02 37.31 17.02
CA GLY A 744 -10.90 38.25 17.77
C GLY A 744 -10.41 38.50 19.19
N GLY A 745 -11.35 38.68 20.11
CA GLY A 745 -11.06 39.06 21.52
C GLY A 745 -10.33 37.99 22.35
N SER A 746 -9.99 36.81 21.78
CA SER A 746 -9.22 35.76 22.47
C SER A 746 -7.80 36.22 22.84
N CYS A 747 -7.24 37.20 22.11
CA CYS A 747 -5.93 37.80 22.37
C CYS A 747 -5.85 38.53 23.69
N ALA A 748 -6.96 39.05 24.21
CA ALA A 748 -7.00 39.91 25.41
C ALA A 748 -6.38 39.25 26.66
N ARG A 749 -6.55 37.96 26.84
CA ARG A 749 -5.92 37.24 27.96
C ARG A 749 -4.40 37.24 27.87
N VAL A 750 -3.83 37.11 26.69
CA VAL A 750 -2.38 37.16 26.49
C VAL A 750 -1.86 38.56 26.70
N TRP A 751 -2.56 39.59 26.19
CA TRP A 751 -2.22 41.00 26.40
C TRP A 751 -2.22 41.38 27.88
N ALA A 752 -3.21 40.90 28.64
CA ALA A 752 -3.25 41.09 30.09
C ALA A 752 -2.11 40.36 30.82
N ASN A 753 -1.75 39.14 30.37
CA ASN A 753 -0.59 38.43 30.93
C ASN A 753 0.75 39.15 30.66
N ARG A 754 0.83 39.85 29.53
CA ARG A 754 2.00 40.66 29.15
C ARG A 754 2.00 42.05 29.78
N GLY A 755 0.95 42.35 30.55
CA GLY A 755 0.79 43.69 31.15
C GLY A 755 0.45 44.80 30.16
N TRP A 756 -0.09 44.51 28.97
CA TRP A 756 -0.47 45.49 27.97
C TRP A 756 -1.85 46.08 28.20
N ILE A 757 -2.72 45.33 28.85
CA ILE A 757 -4.01 45.79 29.35
C ILE A 757 -4.16 45.47 30.84
N GLU A 758 -4.89 46.33 31.54
CA GLU A 758 -5.14 46.18 32.96
C GLU A 758 -6.12 45.03 33.27
N ARG A 759 -5.99 44.49 34.46
CA ARG A 759 -6.92 43.49 35.01
C ARG A 759 -7.63 44.02 36.23
N GLN A 760 -8.90 43.68 36.39
CA GLN A 760 -9.64 43.92 37.64
C GLN A 760 -10.02 42.53 38.20
N GLY A 761 -9.14 41.99 39.05
CA GLY A 761 -9.26 40.60 39.50
C GLY A 761 -9.12 39.60 38.32
N ALA A 762 -10.13 38.78 38.12
CA ALA A 762 -10.20 37.83 36.99
C ALA A 762 -10.72 38.45 35.66
N ASP A 763 -11.29 39.66 35.75
CA ASP A 763 -11.90 40.34 34.62
C ASP A 763 -10.82 41.09 33.79
N LEU A 764 -10.87 40.87 32.48
CA LEU A 764 -10.04 41.54 31.47
C LEU A 764 -10.69 42.83 30.94
N LYS A 765 -11.96 43.09 31.28
CA LYS A 765 -12.75 44.20 30.83
C LYS A 765 -13.26 44.96 32.04
N ILE A 766 -12.89 46.23 32.08
CA ILE A 766 -13.17 47.13 33.19
C ILE A 766 -14.45 47.93 32.88
N LYS A 767 -15.26 48.20 33.90
CA LYS A 767 -16.50 48.97 33.76
C LYS A 767 -16.20 50.44 33.52
N ARG A 768 -16.88 51.04 32.53
CA ARG A 768 -16.93 52.46 32.24
C ARG A 768 -18.39 52.91 32.15
N ARG A 769 -18.73 54.01 32.80
CA ARG A 769 -20.05 54.69 32.60
C ARG A 769 -19.91 55.81 31.62
N GLN A 770 -20.75 55.81 30.56
CA GLN A 770 -20.76 56.85 29.56
C GLN A 770 -22.20 57.11 29.13
N SER A 771 -22.63 58.39 29.20
CA SER A 771 -23.99 58.78 28.82
C SER A 771 -25.12 57.93 29.43
N GLY A 772 -24.98 57.59 30.73
CA GLY A 772 -25.96 56.76 31.45
C GLY A 772 -25.88 55.26 31.16
N LYS A 773 -25.05 54.81 30.27
CA LYS A 773 -24.84 53.37 29.95
C LYS A 773 -23.55 52.86 30.57
N GLU A 774 -23.59 51.61 31.05
CA GLU A 774 -22.42 50.86 31.49
C GLU A 774 -21.81 50.14 30.30
N LEU A 775 -20.52 50.40 30.03
CA LEU A 775 -19.70 49.75 29.00
C LEU A 775 -18.57 48.97 29.66
N ARG A 776 -18.06 47.95 28.98
CA ARG A 776 -16.91 47.16 29.41
C ARG A 776 -15.75 47.40 28.43
N VAL A 777 -14.64 47.96 28.90
CA VAL A 777 -13.51 48.40 28.08
C VAL A 777 -12.21 47.69 28.46
N TRP A 778 -11.28 47.63 27.53
CA TRP A 778 -9.89 47.28 27.82
C TRP A 778 -9.14 48.59 28.17
N ARG A 779 -8.51 48.62 29.34
CA ARG A 779 -7.61 49.70 29.71
C ARG A 779 -6.21 49.37 29.28
N VAL A 780 -5.64 50.20 28.43
CA VAL A 780 -4.30 50.04 27.89
C VAL A 780 -3.28 50.58 28.87
N THR A 781 -2.22 49.82 29.13
CA THR A 781 -1.13 50.30 30.00
C THR A 781 -0.07 51.05 29.18
N ALA A 782 0.82 51.80 29.87
CA ALA A 782 1.97 52.43 29.23
C ALA A 782 2.85 51.39 28.50
N ALA A 783 3.03 50.21 29.09
CA ALA A 783 3.75 49.09 28.47
C ALA A 783 3.01 48.59 27.19
N GLY A 784 1.68 48.58 27.21
CA GLY A 784 0.88 48.22 26.04
C GLY A 784 1.03 49.23 24.90
N MET A 785 1.02 50.49 25.18
CA MET A 785 1.28 51.53 24.16
C MET A 785 2.67 51.35 23.54
N ALA A 786 3.71 51.22 24.38
CA ALA A 786 5.08 50.99 23.91
C ALA A 786 5.24 49.72 23.09
N ALA A 787 4.58 48.63 23.49
CA ALA A 787 4.57 47.35 22.73
C ALA A 787 3.96 47.50 21.34
N GLY A 788 2.99 48.38 21.16
CA GLY A 788 2.40 48.71 19.88
C GLY A 788 3.17 49.73 19.05
N GLY A 789 4.27 50.27 19.56
CA GLY A 789 5.07 51.27 18.88
C GLY A 789 4.57 52.70 19.12
N TYR A 790 3.72 52.95 20.13
CA TYR A 790 3.14 54.24 20.45
C TYR A 790 3.59 54.75 21.83
N SER A 791 3.70 56.06 21.95
CA SER A 791 3.90 56.69 23.26
C SER A 791 2.59 56.70 24.05
N PRO A 792 2.64 56.64 25.41
CA PRO A 792 1.47 56.86 26.26
C PRO A 792 0.78 58.18 25.92
N CYS A 793 -0.53 58.18 25.86
CA CYS A 793 -1.31 59.40 25.57
C CYS A 793 -1.31 60.32 26.79
N SER A 794 -0.55 61.40 26.79
CA SER A 794 -0.53 62.38 27.87
C SER A 794 -1.89 63.14 27.94
N PRO A 795 -2.36 63.53 29.17
CA PRO A 795 -3.46 64.42 29.30
C PRO A 795 -2.97 65.82 28.82
N SER A 796 -3.34 66.25 27.62
CA SER A 796 -3.05 67.52 27.14
C SER A 796 -4.30 68.38 27.06
N THR A 797 -4.17 69.64 27.58
CA THR A 797 -5.11 70.74 27.66
C THR A 797 -6.20 70.79 26.60
N ARG A 798 -7.43 70.80 27.13
CA ARG A 798 -8.72 71.29 26.59
C ARG A 798 -8.85 71.62 25.11
N ASN A 799 -9.58 70.75 24.41
CA ASN A 799 -10.76 71.08 23.60
C ASN A 799 -11.63 69.89 23.32
N ALA A 800 -12.85 69.90 23.89
CA ALA A 800 -13.82 68.82 23.74
C ALA A 800 -14.67 69.10 22.49
N GLU A 801 -14.32 68.57 21.38
CA GLU A 801 -15.24 68.39 20.26
C GLU A 801 -15.50 66.91 19.96
N THR A 802 -16.80 66.55 20.04
CA THR A 802 -17.28 65.19 19.68
C THR A 802 -17.26 65.09 18.17
N LEU A 803 -16.22 64.51 17.60
CA LEU A 803 -16.17 64.21 16.17
C LEU A 803 -17.07 63.04 15.85
N SER A 804 -18.14 63.29 15.14
CA SER A 804 -19.00 62.29 14.50
C SER A 804 -18.50 62.10 13.07
N LEU A 805 -17.79 60.99 12.82
CA LEU A 805 -17.46 60.60 11.46
C LEU A 805 -18.73 60.09 10.73
N ARG A 806 -19.36 60.97 9.95
CA ARG A 806 -20.38 60.62 8.95
C ARG A 806 -19.63 60.36 7.64
N GLY A 807 -19.39 59.04 7.33
CA GLY A 807 -18.96 58.62 6.04
C GLY A 807 -17.69 57.71 6.01
N LEU A 808 -17.75 56.60 6.66
CA LEU A 808 -16.90 55.41 6.36
C LEU A 808 -17.77 54.16 6.46
#